data_4b5f568d77f18df91509e118b63f2145
#
_entry.id   4b5f568d77f18df91509e118b63f2145
#
_cell.length_a   1.000
_cell.length_b   1.000
_cell.length_c   1.000
_cell.angle_alpha   90.00
_cell.angle_beta   90.00
_cell.angle_gamma   90.00
#
_symmetry.space_group_name_H-M   'P 1'
#
loop_
_entity.id
_entity.type
_entity.pdbx_description
1 polymer ?
#
loop_
_entity_poly.entity_id
_entity_poly.type
_entity_poly.pdbx_seq_one_letter_code
_entity_poly.pdbx_strand_id
1 'polypeptide(L)'
;MVEPIRELIPTSATTTPTAPAFRSTWLAKLGRVVARRPGWILGIAISALLVLGFVASGAMSSFVLSRWEVAGTESVAAQDELAERFGTGTANVILLVEATGGSVDDPSVEREAMAVSVELAEEPRVAEVWSYWSTGMDPSMRSDDAGSAVVLAHVAGDATSAREVIADLIPAYTVDGETIDVRVAGGEAASTQISEQAALDFVRAELIILPLMLVLLLIIYRRLSFALLTLAVGVFAVVGTLAGLRALTGVTEIASFAANITLVMGIGLGVDYSLFVISRFREALGAGRSVPEALAETLDTAGRTVIFSGLTVAAAMSMLFFLPYDFLRSFAWAGVLTVLMAGIGAIVVLPAALAVIGARMTRNGRTLPASRPIETGRWYRLGQRVMDRPLAWGGIALICLVALAAPAAGVQIGVPDDRVLPPGHSVRDTYDQLRVGFSAEPNDALQVVNTGPTAAPQDIVEYAIDLSTVDGVVQVNSPAGVFADGTRIATAPDRLDQADGQRLEVVPSSAALDAGVPSELVHQVRSLDSPFTEQVVGGDPAELVDFRDALMDRLPLVGVLILTVTFVLLFLFSGSLLIPLKAVLLNMVSIAVMFAVLTVVFQNGLLADLLGFTPIGTLDPAFPILMFCVVYGLSMDYEVFMVSRIREEYDRTGDNRQAVLLGLQRSAPLITAAAVTLAASFAVYASGEVMYLKMIGIGTAVAILLDATIIRGVLVPAAMRLGGSANWYLPPWLNRLFGRLRLRES
;
A
#
# COMPACT_ATOMS: atom_id res chain seq x y z
N MET A 1 60.11 77.95 -7.75
CA MET A 1 59.78 77.35 -6.45
C MET A 1 58.39 76.83 -6.56
N VAL A 2 58.25 75.52 -6.81
CA VAL A 2 56.96 74.83 -6.85
C VAL A 2 57.22 73.50 -6.14
N GLU A 3 56.58 73.32 -4.98
CA GLU A 3 56.56 72.07 -4.22
C GLU A 3 55.58 71.09 -4.84
N PRO A 4 55.84 69.80 -4.94
CA PRO A 4 54.89 68.84 -5.40
C PRO A 4 54.06 68.30 -4.21
N ILE A 5 52.68 68.35 -4.34
CA ILE A 5 51.70 67.76 -3.47
C ILE A 5 51.81 66.22 -3.61
N ARG A 6 52.11 65.51 -2.50
CA ARG A 6 51.99 64.05 -2.36
C ARG A 6 50.53 63.73 -2.06
N GLU A 7 49.80 63.16 -2.99
CA GLU A 7 48.49 62.51 -2.77
C GLU A 7 48.64 61.27 -1.88
N LEU A 8 47.96 61.32 -0.75
CA LEU A 8 47.75 60.16 0.14
C LEU A 8 46.68 59.26 -0.49
N ILE A 9 47.11 58.10 -1.04
CA ILE A 9 46.19 56.99 -1.41
C ILE A 9 45.85 56.26 -0.13
N PRO A 10 44.58 56.13 0.32
CA PRO A 10 44.21 55.25 1.38
C PRO A 10 44.25 53.82 0.87
N THR A 11 45.17 53.02 1.42
CA THR A 11 45.17 51.57 1.31
C THR A 11 43.85 50.99 1.88
N SER A 12 42.89 50.73 1.03
CA SER A 12 41.71 49.97 1.39
C SER A 12 42.13 48.53 1.71
N ALA A 13 42.20 48.23 2.98
CA ALA A 13 42.28 46.83 3.46
C ALA A 13 41.06 46.10 2.90
N THR A 14 41.27 45.23 1.94
CA THR A 14 40.29 44.23 1.50
C THR A 14 40.04 43.30 2.70
N THR A 15 39.05 43.65 3.50
CA THR A 15 38.45 42.69 4.45
C THR A 15 37.79 41.60 3.63
N THR A 16 38.45 40.47 3.48
CA THR A 16 37.83 39.22 3.09
C THR A 16 36.61 39.03 4.01
N PRO A 17 35.39 38.82 3.47
CA PRO A 17 34.27 38.56 4.33
C PRO A 17 34.52 37.24 5.07
N THR A 18 34.71 37.34 6.38
CA THR A 18 34.77 36.18 7.29
C THR A 18 33.43 35.47 7.11
N ALA A 19 33.48 34.26 6.54
CA ALA A 19 32.34 33.38 6.47
C ALA A 19 31.65 33.27 7.85
N PRO A 20 30.33 33.36 7.97
CA PRO A 20 29.65 33.28 9.23
C PRO A 20 30.05 31.98 9.93
N ALA A 21 30.41 32.08 11.22
CA ALA A 21 30.76 30.93 12.03
C ALA A 21 29.55 29.99 12.12
N PHE A 22 29.65 28.85 11.47
CA PHE A 22 28.64 27.79 11.52
C PHE A 22 28.41 27.40 12.99
N ARG A 23 27.22 27.67 13.52
CA ARG A 23 26.81 27.07 14.80
C ARG A 23 26.84 25.55 14.62
N SER A 24 27.65 24.86 15.41
CA SER A 24 27.90 23.43 15.29
C SER A 24 26.68 22.63 15.77
N THR A 25 25.75 22.37 14.85
CA THR A 25 24.63 21.47 15.14
C THR A 25 25.12 20.05 15.37
N TRP A 26 24.27 19.19 15.94
CA TRP A 26 24.60 17.80 16.16
C TRP A 26 24.86 17.05 14.83
N LEU A 27 24.14 17.40 13.74
CA LEU A 27 24.35 16.86 12.39
C LEU A 27 25.70 17.27 11.79
N ALA A 28 26.11 18.53 11.95
CA ALA A 28 27.43 18.97 11.53
C ALA A 28 28.55 18.27 12.34
N LYS A 29 28.30 17.99 13.64
CA LYS A 29 29.21 17.19 14.46
C LYS A 29 29.30 15.76 13.94
N LEU A 30 28.15 15.14 13.64
CA LEU A 30 28.07 13.80 13.05
C LEU A 30 28.87 13.74 11.75
N GLY A 31 28.70 14.71 10.83
CA GLY A 31 29.47 14.79 9.58
C GLY A 31 30.98 14.80 9.79
N ARG A 32 31.45 15.55 10.79
CA ARG A 32 32.90 15.57 11.15
C ARG A 32 33.35 14.24 11.74
N VAL A 33 32.56 13.58 12.57
CA VAL A 33 32.89 12.26 13.14
C VAL A 33 32.96 11.21 12.04
N VAL A 34 31.98 11.20 11.14
CA VAL A 34 31.92 10.28 9.98
C VAL A 34 33.13 10.48 9.06
N ALA A 35 33.50 11.74 8.81
CA ALA A 35 34.68 12.06 8.00
C ALA A 35 36.01 11.61 8.62
N ARG A 36 36.09 11.54 9.96
CA ARG A 36 37.34 11.14 10.68
C ARG A 36 37.59 9.63 10.64
N ARG A 37 36.53 8.81 10.65
CA ARG A 37 36.63 7.34 10.77
C ARG A 37 35.70 6.62 9.76
N PRO A 38 35.74 6.94 8.47
CA PRO A 38 34.82 6.41 7.48
C PRO A 38 34.92 4.88 7.33
N GLY A 39 36.12 4.32 7.44
CA GLY A 39 36.34 2.87 7.31
C GLY A 39 35.70 2.06 8.42
N TRP A 40 35.71 2.55 9.66
CA TRP A 40 35.02 1.88 10.76
C TRP A 40 33.50 1.88 10.60
N ILE A 41 32.93 3.01 10.17
CA ILE A 41 31.47 3.13 9.95
C ILE A 41 31.04 2.23 8.81
N LEU A 42 31.79 2.19 7.71
CA LEU A 42 31.51 1.27 6.60
C LEU A 42 31.65 -0.19 7.00
N GLY A 43 32.66 -0.52 7.82
CA GLY A 43 32.85 -1.87 8.37
C GLY A 43 31.64 -2.30 9.21
N ILE A 44 31.16 -1.44 10.11
CA ILE A 44 29.95 -1.68 10.91
C ILE A 44 28.71 -1.81 10.01
N ALA A 45 28.56 -0.93 9.02
CA ALA A 45 27.41 -0.96 8.10
C ALA A 45 27.39 -2.25 7.27
N ILE A 46 28.53 -2.73 6.78
CA ILE A 46 28.64 -3.98 6.04
C ILE A 46 28.35 -5.18 6.95
N SER A 47 28.91 -5.19 8.18
CA SER A 47 28.62 -6.25 9.14
C SER A 47 27.14 -6.28 9.53
N ALA A 48 26.53 -5.11 9.77
CA ALA A 48 25.11 -4.99 10.02
C ALA A 48 24.27 -5.49 8.82
N LEU A 49 24.65 -5.13 7.58
CA LEU A 49 23.97 -5.59 6.38
C LEU A 49 24.03 -7.13 6.23
N LEU A 50 25.14 -7.75 6.56
CA LEU A 50 25.27 -9.21 6.52
C LEU A 50 24.36 -9.90 7.57
N VAL A 51 24.34 -9.38 8.80
CA VAL A 51 23.45 -9.89 9.86
C VAL A 51 21.99 -9.67 9.50
N LEU A 52 21.63 -8.46 9.07
CA LEU A 52 20.28 -8.15 8.64
C LEU A 52 19.87 -8.98 7.41
N GLY A 53 20.80 -9.21 6.48
CA GLY A 53 20.56 -10.08 5.32
C GLY A 53 20.30 -11.53 5.70
N PHE A 54 21.02 -12.06 6.69
CA PHE A 54 20.74 -13.38 7.22
C PHE A 54 19.36 -13.45 7.89
N VAL A 55 18.99 -12.45 8.67
CA VAL A 55 17.64 -12.38 9.26
C VAL A 55 16.58 -12.23 8.16
N ALA A 56 16.79 -11.37 7.18
CA ALA A 56 15.84 -11.12 6.11
C ALA A 56 15.61 -12.32 5.17
N SER A 57 16.58 -13.25 5.05
CA SER A 57 16.48 -14.39 4.14
C SER A 57 15.28 -15.33 4.43
N GLY A 58 14.76 -15.34 5.66
CA GLY A 58 13.56 -16.08 6.01
C GLY A 58 12.32 -15.22 6.16
N ALA A 59 12.32 -13.96 5.69
CA ALA A 59 11.18 -13.07 5.90
C ALA A 59 9.94 -13.53 5.11
N MET A 60 10.11 -13.90 3.84
CA MET A 60 8.98 -14.29 2.98
C MET A 60 8.23 -15.52 3.50
N SER A 61 8.93 -16.50 4.05
CA SER A 61 8.30 -17.69 4.62
C SER A 61 7.61 -17.47 5.97
N SER A 62 7.81 -16.31 6.60
CA SER A 62 7.17 -15.95 7.87
C SER A 62 6.07 -14.91 7.72
N PHE A 63 5.80 -14.45 6.50
CA PHE A 63 4.72 -13.52 6.21
C PHE A 63 3.46 -14.29 5.82
N VAL A 64 2.31 -13.74 6.20
CA VAL A 64 1.00 -14.35 5.98
C VAL A 64 0.17 -13.48 5.03
N LEU A 65 -0.86 -14.05 4.43
CA LEU A 65 -1.93 -13.28 3.85
C LEU A 65 -3.00 -13.10 4.94
N SER A 66 -3.09 -11.92 5.51
CA SER A 66 -4.08 -11.65 6.56
C SER A 66 -5.49 -11.80 6.01
N ARG A 67 -6.40 -12.40 6.79
CA ARG A 67 -7.83 -12.42 6.49
C ARG A 67 -8.44 -11.02 6.63
N TRP A 68 -9.66 -10.84 6.11
CA TRP A 68 -10.46 -9.61 6.21
C TRP A 68 -11.10 -9.44 7.59
N GLU A 69 -10.79 -10.31 8.52
CA GLU A 69 -11.34 -10.36 9.88
C GLU A 69 -11.05 -9.05 10.64
N VAL A 70 -12.09 -8.51 11.24
CA VAL A 70 -11.99 -7.35 12.14
C VAL A 70 -12.37 -7.81 13.54
N ALA A 71 -11.41 -7.83 14.45
CA ALA A 71 -11.64 -8.27 15.82
C ALA A 71 -12.81 -7.50 16.50
N GLY A 72 -13.73 -8.25 17.10
CA GLY A 72 -14.86 -7.70 17.82
C GLY A 72 -16.10 -7.40 16.96
N THR A 73 -16.13 -7.84 15.71
CA THR A 73 -17.32 -7.81 14.85
C THR A 73 -18.20 -9.02 15.12
N GLU A 74 -19.47 -8.93 14.67
CA GLU A 74 -20.44 -10.01 14.83
C GLU A 74 -20.05 -11.25 14.04
N SER A 75 -19.49 -11.09 12.84
CA SER A 75 -19.03 -12.20 12.00
C SER A 75 -17.90 -13.00 12.65
N VAL A 76 -16.93 -12.32 13.30
CA VAL A 76 -15.85 -12.99 14.04
C VAL A 76 -16.43 -13.73 15.26
N ALA A 77 -17.37 -13.13 15.98
CA ALA A 77 -18.03 -13.81 17.09
C ALA A 77 -18.79 -15.06 16.62
N ALA A 78 -19.40 -15.04 15.44
CA ALA A 78 -20.05 -16.21 14.86
C ALA A 78 -19.05 -17.33 14.51
N GLN A 79 -17.88 -16.97 13.97
CA GLN A 79 -16.81 -17.94 13.70
C GLN A 79 -16.27 -18.59 14.98
N ASP A 80 -16.03 -17.78 16.01
CA ASP A 80 -15.59 -18.28 17.32
C ASP A 80 -16.60 -19.29 17.90
N GLU A 81 -17.90 -18.97 17.86
CA GLU A 81 -18.97 -19.86 18.30
C GLU A 81 -19.07 -21.14 17.47
N LEU A 82 -18.91 -21.06 16.14
CA LEU A 82 -18.88 -22.21 15.26
C LEU A 82 -17.71 -23.14 15.61
N ALA A 83 -16.53 -22.59 15.84
CA ALA A 83 -15.35 -23.34 16.18
C ALA A 83 -15.42 -23.97 17.58
N GLU A 84 -15.87 -23.20 18.61
CA GLU A 84 -15.85 -23.65 20.00
C GLU A 84 -17.01 -24.61 20.33
N ARG A 85 -18.22 -24.33 19.81
CA ARG A 85 -19.44 -25.14 20.15
C ARG A 85 -19.76 -26.22 19.14
N PHE A 86 -19.49 -25.97 17.85
CA PHE A 86 -19.87 -26.92 16.81
C PHE A 86 -18.67 -27.67 16.23
N GLY A 87 -17.43 -27.26 16.58
CA GLY A 87 -16.20 -27.86 16.05
C GLY A 87 -16.04 -27.73 14.54
N THR A 88 -16.68 -26.72 13.94
CA THR A 88 -16.73 -26.47 12.49
C THR A 88 -16.56 -24.99 12.20
N GLY A 89 -16.78 -24.58 10.94
CA GLY A 89 -16.74 -23.19 10.46
C GLY A 89 -17.37 -23.05 9.08
N THR A 90 -17.17 -21.90 8.45
CA THR A 90 -17.53 -21.71 7.04
C THR A 90 -16.71 -22.62 6.13
N ALA A 91 -17.28 -22.99 4.98
CA ALA A 91 -16.55 -23.77 3.97
C ALA A 91 -15.36 -22.96 3.45
N ASN A 92 -14.14 -23.44 3.66
CA ASN A 92 -12.92 -22.77 3.15
C ASN A 92 -12.19 -23.59 2.06
N VAL A 93 -12.72 -24.80 1.76
CA VAL A 93 -12.33 -25.64 0.63
C VAL A 93 -13.58 -26.05 -0.16
N ILE A 94 -13.48 -25.94 -1.46
CA ILE A 94 -14.50 -26.37 -2.44
C ILE A 94 -13.82 -27.35 -3.37
N LEU A 95 -14.37 -28.56 -3.52
CA LEU A 95 -14.04 -29.44 -4.62
C LEU A 95 -15.17 -29.38 -5.64
N LEU A 96 -14.90 -28.87 -6.82
CA LEU A 96 -15.79 -28.96 -7.97
C LEU A 96 -15.60 -30.33 -8.62
N VAL A 97 -16.64 -31.13 -8.61
CA VAL A 97 -16.65 -32.47 -9.22
C VAL A 97 -17.46 -32.37 -10.52
N GLU A 98 -16.80 -32.62 -11.65
CA GLU A 98 -17.39 -32.61 -12.98
C GLU A 98 -17.52 -34.06 -13.49
N ALA A 99 -18.67 -34.41 -14.01
CA ALA A 99 -18.84 -35.70 -14.68
C ALA A 99 -18.18 -35.67 -16.07
N THR A 100 -17.23 -36.57 -16.37
CA THR A 100 -16.56 -36.63 -17.67
C THR A 100 -17.50 -37.06 -18.83
N GLY A 101 -18.70 -37.53 -18.48
CA GLY A 101 -19.79 -37.84 -19.39
C GLY A 101 -21.04 -38.19 -18.63
N GLY A 102 -22.19 -37.65 -19.03
CA GLY A 102 -23.47 -37.90 -18.37
C GLY A 102 -23.81 -36.82 -17.31
N SER A 103 -24.31 -37.20 -16.15
CA SER A 103 -24.76 -36.32 -15.10
C SER A 103 -24.12 -36.69 -13.77
N VAL A 104 -24.01 -35.72 -12.87
CA VAL A 104 -23.58 -35.97 -11.48
C VAL A 104 -24.58 -36.84 -10.71
N ASP A 105 -25.79 -37.03 -11.23
CA ASP A 105 -26.81 -37.94 -10.69
C ASP A 105 -26.56 -39.41 -11.09
N ASP A 106 -25.59 -39.69 -11.97
CA ASP A 106 -25.27 -41.05 -12.38
C ASP A 106 -24.65 -41.86 -11.22
N PRO A 107 -25.09 -43.11 -10.97
CA PRO A 107 -24.57 -43.90 -9.84
C PRO A 107 -23.08 -44.21 -9.87
N SER A 108 -22.41 -44.08 -10.99
CA SER A 108 -20.96 -44.21 -11.13
C SER A 108 -20.26 -42.96 -10.61
N VAL A 109 -20.76 -41.78 -10.93
CA VAL A 109 -20.28 -40.47 -10.49
C VAL A 109 -20.51 -40.31 -9.00
N GLU A 110 -21.73 -40.59 -8.51
CA GLU A 110 -22.07 -40.57 -7.07
C GLU A 110 -21.10 -41.40 -6.23
N ARG A 111 -20.81 -42.62 -6.67
CA ARG A 111 -19.91 -43.53 -5.91
C ARG A 111 -18.50 -43.01 -5.83
N GLU A 112 -17.97 -42.47 -6.93
CA GLU A 112 -16.60 -41.97 -6.97
C GLU A 112 -16.47 -40.63 -6.23
N ALA A 113 -17.44 -39.72 -6.38
CA ALA A 113 -17.51 -38.46 -5.65
C ALA A 113 -17.67 -38.65 -4.12
N MET A 114 -18.48 -39.64 -3.72
CA MET A 114 -18.60 -40.01 -2.31
C MET A 114 -17.28 -40.61 -1.76
N ALA A 115 -16.53 -41.35 -2.57
CA ALA A 115 -15.23 -41.84 -2.16
C ALA A 115 -14.23 -40.68 -1.93
N VAL A 116 -14.21 -39.70 -2.83
CA VAL A 116 -13.41 -38.46 -2.66
C VAL A 116 -13.84 -37.69 -1.40
N SER A 117 -15.16 -37.59 -1.14
CA SER A 117 -15.68 -36.92 0.06
C SER A 117 -15.23 -37.63 1.37
N VAL A 118 -15.22 -38.96 1.37
CA VAL A 118 -14.75 -39.76 2.53
C VAL A 118 -13.23 -39.63 2.70
N GLU A 119 -12.47 -39.69 1.63
CA GLU A 119 -11.02 -39.49 1.66
C GLU A 119 -10.66 -38.11 2.22
N LEU A 120 -11.35 -37.06 1.76
CA LEU A 120 -11.16 -35.69 2.27
C LEU A 120 -11.50 -35.58 3.77
N ALA A 121 -12.53 -36.29 4.24
CA ALA A 121 -12.93 -36.30 5.65
C ALA A 121 -11.91 -37.04 6.56
N GLU A 122 -11.06 -37.90 6.00
CA GLU A 122 -9.98 -38.60 6.71
C GLU A 122 -8.70 -37.75 6.81
N GLU A 123 -8.63 -36.63 6.06
CA GLU A 123 -7.46 -35.74 6.07
C GLU A 123 -7.28 -35.04 7.44
N PRO A 124 -6.03 -34.96 7.93
CA PRO A 124 -5.76 -34.28 9.18
C PRO A 124 -6.22 -32.80 9.14
N ARG A 125 -6.98 -32.39 10.18
CA ARG A 125 -7.49 -31.01 10.33
C ARG A 125 -8.65 -30.61 9.44
N VAL A 126 -9.17 -31.50 8.61
CA VAL A 126 -10.49 -31.34 8.01
C VAL A 126 -11.54 -31.67 9.06
N ALA A 127 -12.32 -30.66 9.48
CA ALA A 127 -13.26 -30.79 10.60
C ALA A 127 -14.65 -31.23 10.15
N GLU A 128 -15.09 -30.78 8.98
CA GLU A 128 -16.41 -31.12 8.43
C GLU A 128 -16.32 -31.22 6.90
N VAL A 129 -16.97 -32.22 6.31
CA VAL A 129 -17.13 -32.38 4.86
C VAL A 129 -18.60 -32.68 4.56
N TRP A 130 -19.15 -31.96 3.59
CA TRP A 130 -20.51 -32.22 3.07
C TRP A 130 -20.54 -32.03 1.55
N SER A 131 -21.36 -32.78 0.87
CA SER A 131 -21.42 -32.81 -0.58
C SER A 131 -22.85 -32.86 -1.08
N TYR A 132 -23.04 -32.55 -2.36
CA TYR A 132 -24.30 -32.74 -3.05
C TYR A 132 -24.95 -34.11 -2.72
N TRP A 133 -24.17 -35.18 -2.76
CA TRP A 133 -24.64 -36.55 -2.54
C TRP A 133 -24.88 -36.87 -1.06
N SER A 134 -24.08 -36.38 -0.15
CA SER A 134 -24.21 -36.65 1.30
C SER A 134 -25.35 -35.85 1.94
N THR A 135 -25.79 -34.76 1.32
CA THR A 135 -26.90 -33.92 1.81
C THR A 135 -28.26 -34.31 1.20
N GLY A 136 -28.34 -35.45 0.52
CA GLY A 136 -29.58 -35.94 -0.09
C GLY A 136 -29.88 -35.28 -1.44
N MET A 137 -28.89 -34.97 -2.22
CA MET A 137 -28.96 -34.32 -3.54
C MET A 137 -29.51 -32.88 -3.43
N ASP A 138 -28.87 -32.06 -2.56
CA ASP A 138 -29.23 -30.68 -2.34
C ASP A 138 -29.10 -29.86 -3.64
N PRO A 139 -30.17 -29.32 -4.21
CA PRO A 139 -30.14 -28.61 -5.49
C PRO A 139 -29.20 -27.41 -5.51
N SER A 140 -28.92 -26.77 -4.36
CA SER A 140 -28.02 -25.62 -4.26
C SER A 140 -26.55 -25.99 -4.51
N MET A 141 -26.20 -27.26 -4.36
CA MET A 141 -24.85 -27.81 -4.53
C MET A 141 -24.60 -28.44 -5.91
N ARG A 142 -25.54 -28.32 -6.85
CA ARG A 142 -25.46 -28.88 -8.18
C ARG A 142 -25.52 -27.76 -9.23
N SER A 143 -24.78 -27.91 -10.31
CA SER A 143 -24.86 -27.00 -11.46
C SER A 143 -26.22 -27.07 -12.15
N ASP A 144 -26.63 -25.97 -12.80
CA ASP A 144 -27.90 -25.85 -13.49
C ASP A 144 -28.07 -26.88 -14.61
N ASP A 145 -26.99 -27.31 -15.25
CA ASP A 145 -26.96 -28.33 -16.29
C ASP A 145 -26.77 -29.76 -15.76
N ALA A 146 -26.64 -29.92 -14.45
CA ALA A 146 -26.36 -31.20 -13.79
C ALA A 146 -25.05 -31.89 -14.23
N GLY A 147 -24.14 -31.15 -14.85
CA GLY A 147 -22.80 -31.65 -15.25
C GLY A 147 -21.79 -31.64 -14.12
N SER A 148 -22.00 -30.78 -13.12
CA SER A 148 -21.08 -30.59 -11.99
C SER A 148 -21.81 -30.50 -10.65
N ALA A 149 -21.11 -30.84 -9.57
CA ALA A 149 -21.57 -30.66 -8.20
C ALA A 149 -20.41 -30.35 -7.26
N VAL A 150 -20.69 -29.80 -6.09
CA VAL A 150 -19.65 -29.40 -5.15
C VAL A 150 -19.58 -30.31 -3.92
N VAL A 151 -18.35 -30.52 -3.46
CA VAL A 151 -18.03 -31.01 -2.12
C VAL A 151 -17.42 -29.84 -1.36
N LEU A 152 -17.99 -29.51 -0.21
CA LEU A 152 -17.56 -28.44 0.65
C LEU A 152 -16.89 -29.01 1.88
N ALA A 153 -15.82 -28.34 2.34
CA ALA A 153 -15.11 -28.75 3.55
C ALA A 153 -14.69 -27.54 4.37
N HIS A 154 -14.60 -27.76 5.68
CA HIS A 154 -13.97 -26.82 6.61
C HIS A 154 -12.67 -27.41 7.16
N VAL A 155 -11.56 -26.74 6.87
CA VAL A 155 -10.24 -27.03 7.46
C VAL A 155 -10.08 -26.15 8.70
N ALA A 156 -9.95 -26.81 9.87
CA ALA A 156 -9.86 -26.13 11.16
C ALA A 156 -8.48 -25.47 11.40
N GLY A 157 -8.49 -24.38 12.13
CA GLY A 157 -7.31 -23.65 12.57
C GLY A 157 -7.31 -22.19 12.17
N ASP A 158 -6.26 -21.46 12.56
CA ASP A 158 -6.06 -20.10 12.11
C ASP A 158 -5.74 -20.04 10.59
N ALA A 159 -5.85 -18.87 10.01
CA ALA A 159 -5.64 -18.66 8.58
C ALA A 159 -4.32 -19.23 8.05
N THR A 160 -3.24 -19.12 8.83
CA THR A 160 -1.92 -19.61 8.42
C THR A 160 -1.88 -21.13 8.37
N SER A 161 -2.40 -21.76 9.42
CA SER A 161 -2.36 -23.20 9.56
C SER A 161 -3.38 -23.92 8.65
N ALA A 162 -4.52 -23.28 8.36
CA ALA A 162 -5.47 -23.81 7.38
C ALA A 162 -4.88 -23.77 5.96
N ARG A 163 -4.20 -22.67 5.59
CA ARG A 163 -3.54 -22.55 4.29
C ARG A 163 -2.43 -23.56 4.05
N GLU A 164 -1.64 -23.88 5.07
CA GLU A 164 -0.62 -24.93 4.92
C GLU A 164 -1.25 -26.27 4.51
N VAL A 165 -2.38 -26.64 5.14
CA VAL A 165 -3.11 -27.84 4.77
C VAL A 165 -3.72 -27.73 3.37
N ILE A 166 -4.38 -26.61 3.08
CA ILE A 166 -5.05 -26.39 1.77
C ILE A 166 -4.04 -26.35 0.63
N ALA A 167 -2.84 -25.81 0.86
CA ALA A 167 -1.77 -25.84 -0.15
C ALA A 167 -1.36 -27.29 -0.53
N ASP A 168 -1.41 -28.20 0.41
CA ASP A 168 -1.16 -29.65 0.15
C ASP A 168 -2.38 -30.32 -0.50
N LEU A 169 -3.62 -29.88 -0.16
CA LEU A 169 -4.86 -30.44 -0.73
C LEU A 169 -5.03 -30.05 -2.21
N ILE A 170 -4.62 -28.86 -2.63
CA ILE A 170 -4.78 -28.42 -4.03
C ILE A 170 -4.19 -29.43 -5.02
N PRO A 171 -2.92 -29.83 -4.99
CA PRO A 171 -2.38 -30.81 -5.90
C PRO A 171 -2.89 -32.24 -5.64
N ALA A 172 -3.26 -32.57 -4.40
CA ALA A 172 -3.73 -33.91 -4.05
C ALA A 172 -5.11 -34.22 -4.63
N TYR A 173 -6.01 -33.23 -4.60
CA TYR A 173 -7.39 -33.38 -5.06
C TYR A 173 -7.67 -32.75 -6.44
N THR A 174 -6.66 -32.27 -7.14
CA THR A 174 -6.80 -31.91 -8.56
C THR A 174 -6.54 -33.13 -9.41
N VAL A 175 -7.60 -33.76 -9.89
CA VAL A 175 -7.53 -35.05 -10.57
C VAL A 175 -8.32 -35.01 -11.88
N ASP A 176 -7.73 -35.56 -12.94
CA ASP A 176 -8.40 -35.88 -14.20
C ASP A 176 -8.68 -37.39 -14.24
N GLY A 177 -9.96 -37.79 -14.02
CA GLY A 177 -10.39 -39.18 -13.94
C GLY A 177 -11.13 -39.65 -15.17
N GLU A 178 -11.46 -40.94 -15.20
CA GLU A 178 -12.26 -41.53 -16.32
C GLU A 178 -13.76 -41.23 -16.13
N THR A 179 -14.22 -41.07 -14.88
CA THR A 179 -15.63 -40.88 -14.53
C THR A 179 -15.88 -39.46 -14.05
N ILE A 180 -14.96 -38.91 -13.27
CA ILE A 180 -15.05 -37.56 -12.70
C ILE A 180 -13.73 -36.83 -12.83
N ASP A 181 -13.81 -35.53 -13.09
CA ASP A 181 -12.72 -34.59 -12.90
C ASP A 181 -12.96 -33.81 -11.61
N VAL A 182 -11.90 -33.59 -10.84
CA VAL A 182 -11.99 -32.85 -9.56
C VAL A 182 -11.08 -31.64 -9.62
N ARG A 183 -11.60 -30.49 -9.25
CA ARG A 183 -10.86 -29.23 -9.18
C ARG A 183 -11.06 -28.60 -7.81
N VAL A 184 -10.01 -27.96 -7.31
CA VAL A 184 -10.03 -27.34 -5.97
C VAL A 184 -10.22 -25.84 -6.11
N ALA A 185 -11.15 -25.28 -5.30
CA ALA A 185 -11.38 -23.87 -5.08
C ALA A 185 -11.57 -23.59 -3.59
N GLY A 186 -12.02 -22.39 -3.28
CA GLY A 186 -12.23 -21.91 -1.90
C GLY A 186 -11.43 -20.64 -1.62
N GLY A 187 -11.90 -19.79 -0.70
CA GLY A 187 -11.28 -18.51 -0.41
C GLY A 187 -9.81 -18.64 0.04
N GLU A 188 -9.49 -19.64 0.86
CA GLU A 188 -8.12 -19.87 1.30
C GLU A 188 -7.23 -20.48 0.21
N ALA A 189 -7.79 -21.25 -0.72
CA ALA A 189 -7.07 -21.74 -1.90
C ALA A 189 -6.72 -20.57 -2.84
N ALA A 190 -7.66 -19.64 -3.07
CA ALA A 190 -7.42 -18.43 -3.83
C ALA A 190 -6.34 -17.55 -3.16
N SER A 191 -6.44 -17.35 -1.86
CA SER A 191 -5.45 -16.60 -1.06
C SER A 191 -4.06 -17.21 -1.15
N THR A 192 -3.96 -18.53 -1.14
CA THR A 192 -2.69 -19.27 -1.29
C THR A 192 -2.06 -18.98 -2.65
N GLN A 193 -2.81 -19.16 -3.75
CA GLN A 193 -2.30 -18.90 -5.10
C GLN A 193 -1.97 -17.41 -5.33
N ILE A 194 -2.77 -16.48 -4.77
CA ILE A 194 -2.47 -15.04 -4.82
C ILE A 194 -1.13 -14.75 -4.12
N SER A 195 -0.88 -15.36 -2.95
CA SER A 195 0.36 -15.18 -2.19
C SER A 195 1.58 -15.73 -2.94
N GLU A 196 1.45 -16.93 -3.50
CA GLU A 196 2.51 -17.56 -4.30
C GLU A 196 2.84 -16.70 -5.54
N GLN A 197 1.82 -16.26 -6.25
CA GLN A 197 2.01 -15.39 -7.41
C GLN A 197 2.61 -14.03 -7.02
N ALA A 198 2.17 -13.44 -5.91
CA ALA A 198 2.75 -12.20 -5.41
C ALA A 198 4.23 -12.33 -5.04
N ALA A 199 4.65 -13.51 -4.53
CA ALA A 199 6.05 -13.81 -4.26
C ALA A 199 6.88 -13.95 -5.55
N LEU A 200 6.33 -14.58 -6.59
CA LEU A 200 6.96 -14.64 -7.91
C LEU A 200 7.09 -13.26 -8.56
N ASP A 201 6.04 -12.45 -8.46
CA ASP A 201 6.01 -11.07 -8.93
C ASP A 201 7.02 -10.20 -8.19
N PHE A 202 7.25 -10.45 -6.89
CA PHE A 202 8.29 -9.76 -6.12
C PHE A 202 9.68 -10.03 -6.69
N VAL A 203 10.03 -11.30 -6.92
CA VAL A 203 11.33 -11.68 -7.51
C VAL A 203 11.48 -11.10 -8.92
N ARG A 204 10.43 -11.16 -9.73
CA ARG A 204 10.42 -10.56 -11.08
C ARG A 204 10.65 -9.04 -11.04
N ALA A 205 9.95 -8.36 -10.14
CA ALA A 205 10.11 -6.92 -9.94
C ALA A 205 11.55 -6.57 -9.49
N GLU A 206 12.14 -7.31 -8.56
CA GLU A 206 13.51 -7.09 -8.09
C GLU A 206 14.52 -7.21 -9.23
N LEU A 207 14.40 -8.26 -10.06
CA LEU A 207 15.27 -8.49 -11.22
C LEU A 207 15.19 -7.37 -12.26
N ILE A 208 14.06 -6.68 -12.37
CA ILE A 208 13.87 -5.56 -13.31
C ILE A 208 14.26 -4.22 -12.66
N ILE A 209 13.82 -3.97 -11.42
CA ILE A 209 14.04 -2.68 -10.74
C ILE A 209 15.53 -2.41 -10.55
N LEU A 210 16.32 -3.36 -10.09
CA LEU A 210 17.73 -3.13 -9.78
C LEU A 210 18.56 -2.70 -11.00
N PRO A 211 18.52 -3.40 -12.16
CA PRO A 211 19.22 -2.95 -13.37
C PRO A 211 18.66 -1.63 -13.92
N LEU A 212 17.34 -1.47 -13.94
CA LEU A 212 16.68 -0.24 -14.41
C LEU A 212 17.14 0.96 -13.60
N MET A 213 17.15 0.84 -12.27
CA MET A 213 17.60 1.89 -11.36
C MET A 213 19.09 2.20 -11.57
N LEU A 214 19.93 1.18 -11.76
CA LEU A 214 21.35 1.39 -12.07
C LEU A 214 21.53 2.21 -13.35
N VAL A 215 20.79 1.88 -14.41
CA VAL A 215 20.85 2.61 -15.70
C VAL A 215 20.37 4.05 -15.52
N LEU A 216 19.24 4.29 -14.86
CA LEU A 216 18.71 5.63 -14.61
C LEU A 216 19.69 6.47 -13.78
N LEU A 217 20.25 5.89 -12.71
CA LEU A 217 21.24 6.56 -11.88
C LEU A 217 22.54 6.86 -12.63
N LEU A 218 22.97 5.99 -13.56
CA LEU A 218 24.10 6.26 -14.43
C LEU A 218 23.84 7.44 -15.36
N ILE A 219 22.63 7.56 -15.91
CA ILE A 219 22.23 8.70 -16.74
C ILE A 219 22.25 10.01 -15.92
N ILE A 220 21.75 9.97 -14.67
CA ILE A 220 21.66 11.12 -13.77
C ILE A 220 23.07 11.56 -13.30
N TYR A 221 23.85 10.65 -12.73
CA TYR A 221 25.13 10.98 -12.13
C TYR A 221 26.29 11.03 -13.11
N ARG A 222 26.18 10.30 -14.22
CA ARG A 222 27.27 10.06 -15.20
C ARG A 222 28.55 9.50 -14.58
N ARG A 223 28.40 8.80 -13.44
CA ARG A 223 29.50 8.17 -12.68
C ARG A 223 28.97 6.92 -11.98
N LEU A 224 29.57 5.78 -12.30
CA LEU A 224 29.19 4.47 -11.75
C LEU A 224 29.30 4.43 -10.20
N SER A 225 30.35 5.07 -9.64
CA SER A 225 30.54 5.05 -8.17
C SER A 225 29.40 5.69 -7.39
N PHE A 226 28.80 6.79 -7.88
CA PHE A 226 27.65 7.39 -7.24
C PHE A 226 26.36 6.59 -7.47
N ALA A 227 26.19 6.02 -8.66
CA ALA A 227 25.05 5.16 -8.96
C ALA A 227 25.04 3.91 -8.06
N LEU A 228 26.16 3.19 -7.97
CA LEU A 228 26.28 2.01 -7.12
C LEU A 228 26.11 2.35 -5.63
N LEU A 229 26.64 3.50 -5.19
CA LEU A 229 26.52 3.91 -3.81
C LEU A 229 25.06 4.23 -3.44
N THR A 230 24.37 4.94 -4.32
CA THR A 230 22.92 5.24 -4.16
C THR A 230 22.11 3.96 -4.11
N LEU A 231 22.35 3.02 -5.02
CA LEU A 231 21.67 1.74 -5.05
C LEU A 231 21.95 0.91 -3.79
N ALA A 232 23.21 0.93 -3.29
CA ALA A 232 23.58 0.25 -2.06
C ALA A 232 22.83 0.80 -0.83
N VAL A 233 22.53 2.10 -0.79
CA VAL A 233 21.67 2.69 0.28
C VAL A 233 20.22 2.17 0.16
N GLY A 234 19.68 2.05 -1.05
CA GLY A 234 18.36 1.47 -1.28
C GLY A 234 18.30 0.01 -0.83
N VAL A 235 19.28 -0.81 -1.23
CA VAL A 235 19.37 -2.22 -0.80
C VAL A 235 19.52 -2.33 0.73
N PHE A 236 20.32 -1.45 1.35
CA PHE A 236 20.43 -1.40 2.81
C PHE A 236 19.07 -1.10 3.47
N ALA A 237 18.29 -0.20 2.89
CA ALA A 237 16.95 0.12 3.40
C ALA A 237 16.00 -1.08 3.27
N VAL A 238 15.98 -1.76 2.12
CA VAL A 238 15.13 -2.93 1.89
C VAL A 238 15.49 -4.07 2.84
N VAL A 239 16.77 -4.47 2.87
CA VAL A 239 17.24 -5.58 3.72
C VAL A 239 17.01 -5.29 5.20
N GLY A 240 17.28 -4.06 5.63
CA GLY A 240 17.05 -3.64 7.01
C GLY A 240 15.58 -3.67 7.40
N THR A 241 14.69 -3.27 6.48
CA THR A 241 13.24 -3.30 6.70
C THR A 241 12.71 -4.73 6.74
N LEU A 242 13.09 -5.59 5.79
CA LEU A 242 12.66 -6.99 5.78
C LEU A 242 13.12 -7.73 7.06
N ALA A 243 14.34 -7.47 7.52
CA ALA A 243 14.81 -8.02 8.78
C ALA A 243 14.00 -7.51 9.97
N GLY A 244 13.65 -6.22 9.99
CA GLY A 244 12.80 -5.62 11.02
C GLY A 244 11.38 -6.20 11.01
N LEU A 245 10.78 -6.35 9.81
CA LEU A 245 9.46 -6.97 9.65
C LEU A 245 9.47 -8.42 10.13
N ARG A 246 10.49 -9.21 9.76
CA ARG A 246 10.63 -10.57 10.27
C ARG A 246 10.76 -10.63 11.79
N ALA A 247 11.48 -9.69 12.40
CA ALA A 247 11.57 -9.64 13.86
C ALA A 247 10.20 -9.33 14.53
N LEU A 248 9.33 -8.58 13.83
CA LEU A 248 7.98 -8.25 14.28
C LEU A 248 7.00 -9.43 14.13
N THR A 249 7.26 -10.42 13.29
CA THR A 249 6.35 -11.59 13.14
C THR A 249 6.20 -12.40 14.42
N GLY A 250 7.10 -12.25 15.40
CA GLY A 250 6.94 -12.82 16.73
C GLY A 250 5.93 -12.13 17.64
N VAL A 251 5.37 -10.98 17.20
CA VAL A 251 4.47 -10.13 18.02
C VAL A 251 3.17 -9.78 17.26
N THR A 252 3.22 -9.71 15.95
CA THR A 252 2.08 -9.36 15.10
C THR A 252 2.20 -10.04 13.75
N GLU A 253 1.08 -10.31 13.12
CA GLU A 253 1.05 -10.80 11.74
C GLU A 253 1.57 -9.73 10.77
N ILE A 254 2.35 -10.17 9.79
CA ILE A 254 2.87 -9.30 8.72
C ILE A 254 2.42 -9.86 7.38
N ALA A 255 1.69 -9.03 6.65
CA ALA A 255 1.19 -9.38 5.33
C ALA A 255 2.32 -9.53 4.30
N SER A 256 2.25 -10.56 3.44
CA SER A 256 3.25 -10.84 2.39
C SER A 256 3.45 -9.68 1.42
N PHE A 257 2.39 -8.94 1.08
CA PHE A 257 2.47 -7.74 0.25
C PHE A 257 3.31 -6.59 0.86
N ALA A 258 3.54 -6.59 2.19
CA ALA A 258 4.41 -5.61 2.84
C ALA A 258 5.86 -5.67 2.31
N ALA A 259 6.31 -6.84 1.83
CA ALA A 259 7.62 -6.99 1.18
C ALA A 259 7.69 -6.21 -0.15
N ASN A 260 6.63 -6.25 -0.96
CA ASN A 260 6.56 -5.53 -2.24
C ASN A 260 6.66 -4.00 -2.04
N ILE A 261 5.92 -3.46 -1.07
CA ILE A 261 6.00 -2.05 -0.70
C ILE A 261 7.38 -1.70 -0.15
N THR A 262 7.96 -2.57 0.69
CA THR A 262 9.31 -2.39 1.22
C THR A 262 10.35 -2.27 0.10
N LEU A 263 10.28 -3.11 -0.93
CA LEU A 263 11.20 -3.09 -2.06
C LEU A 263 11.14 -1.73 -2.80
N VAL A 264 9.94 -1.32 -3.22
CA VAL A 264 9.80 -0.09 -4.01
C VAL A 264 10.10 1.15 -3.19
N MET A 265 9.52 1.26 -1.98
CA MET A 265 9.77 2.40 -1.10
C MET A 265 11.22 2.43 -0.62
N GLY A 266 11.82 1.29 -0.30
CA GLY A 266 13.20 1.21 0.19
C GLY A 266 14.22 1.64 -0.86
N ILE A 267 14.08 1.15 -2.09
CA ILE A 267 14.92 1.61 -3.21
C ILE A 267 14.60 3.06 -3.53
N GLY A 268 13.31 3.43 -3.65
CA GLY A 268 12.90 4.78 -3.98
C GLY A 268 13.40 5.84 -3.00
N LEU A 269 13.07 5.72 -1.71
CA LEU A 269 13.52 6.66 -0.67
C LEU A 269 15.05 6.64 -0.50
N GLY A 270 15.67 5.45 -0.59
CA GLY A 270 17.13 5.33 -0.56
C GLY A 270 17.81 6.10 -1.69
N VAL A 271 17.23 6.05 -2.89
CA VAL A 271 17.67 6.83 -4.06
C VAL A 271 17.42 8.31 -3.85
N ASP A 272 16.24 8.71 -3.45
CA ASP A 272 15.84 10.09 -3.30
C ASP A 272 16.70 10.82 -2.25
N TYR A 273 16.83 10.24 -1.07
CA TYR A 273 17.66 10.82 -0.01
C TYR A 273 19.14 10.88 -0.43
N SER A 274 19.63 9.85 -1.13
CA SER A 274 20.99 9.85 -1.65
C SER A 274 21.22 10.92 -2.71
N LEU A 275 20.26 11.15 -3.61
CA LEU A 275 20.33 12.21 -4.63
C LEU A 275 20.53 13.59 -4.00
N PHE A 276 19.79 13.88 -2.93
CA PHE A 276 19.89 15.16 -2.23
C PHE A 276 21.21 15.31 -1.49
N VAL A 277 21.64 14.29 -0.75
CA VAL A 277 22.90 14.29 0.00
C VAL A 277 24.09 14.40 -0.95
N ILE A 278 24.15 13.62 -2.02
CA ILE A 278 25.24 13.64 -3.01
C ILE A 278 25.27 14.98 -3.74
N SER A 279 24.12 15.56 -4.10
CA SER A 279 24.06 16.86 -4.77
C SER A 279 24.64 17.96 -3.90
N ARG A 280 24.23 18.02 -2.61
CA ARG A 280 24.73 19.03 -1.67
C ARG A 280 26.23 18.87 -1.38
N PHE A 281 26.69 17.63 -1.22
CA PHE A 281 28.10 17.33 -1.06
C PHE A 281 28.94 17.81 -2.25
N ARG A 282 28.44 17.59 -3.48
CA ARG A 282 29.09 18.08 -4.71
C ARG A 282 29.10 19.61 -4.81
N GLU A 283 28.02 20.28 -4.39
CA GLU A 283 27.95 21.74 -4.31
C GLU A 283 29.03 22.30 -3.36
N ALA A 284 29.13 21.73 -2.14
CA ALA A 284 30.11 22.16 -1.13
C ALA A 284 31.55 21.93 -1.59
N LEU A 285 31.86 20.77 -2.20
CA LEU A 285 33.19 20.52 -2.79
C LEU A 285 33.50 21.47 -3.96
N GLY A 286 32.48 21.78 -4.80
CA GLY A 286 32.64 22.74 -5.91
C GLY A 286 32.89 24.18 -5.44
N ALA A 287 32.41 24.52 -4.22
CA ALA A 287 32.69 25.78 -3.54
C ALA A 287 34.06 25.82 -2.84
N GLY A 288 34.91 24.77 -3.02
CA GLY A 288 36.28 24.72 -2.48
C GLY A 288 36.39 24.26 -1.03
N ARG A 289 35.33 23.72 -0.43
CA ARG A 289 35.38 23.15 0.91
C ARG A 289 36.20 21.87 0.95
N SER A 290 36.89 21.62 2.05
CA SER A 290 37.52 20.33 2.31
C SER A 290 36.49 19.24 2.50
N VAL A 291 36.83 17.96 2.30
CA VAL A 291 35.89 16.83 2.44
C VAL A 291 35.19 16.80 3.80
N PRO A 292 35.89 16.99 4.97
CA PRO A 292 35.22 17.04 6.26
C PRO A 292 34.26 18.23 6.44
N GLU A 293 34.60 19.39 5.88
CA GLU A 293 33.78 20.59 5.92
C GLU A 293 32.56 20.43 5.00
N ALA A 294 32.76 19.89 3.79
CA ALA A 294 31.69 19.60 2.85
C ALA A 294 30.66 18.60 3.43
N LEU A 295 31.11 17.55 4.14
CA LEU A 295 30.24 16.60 4.81
C LEU A 295 29.48 17.23 5.99
N ALA A 296 30.16 18.07 6.79
CA ALA A 296 29.53 18.79 7.89
C ALA A 296 28.41 19.73 7.40
N GLU A 297 28.69 20.50 6.33
CA GLU A 297 27.72 21.39 5.67
C GLU A 297 26.57 20.59 5.03
N THR A 298 26.87 19.48 4.37
CA THR A 298 25.87 18.60 3.75
C THR A 298 24.91 18.03 4.77
N LEU A 299 25.40 17.48 5.88
CA LEU A 299 24.52 16.91 6.90
C LEU A 299 23.76 17.99 7.66
N ASP A 300 24.35 19.18 7.86
CA ASP A 300 23.66 20.28 8.49
C ASP A 300 22.49 20.82 7.66
N THR A 301 22.57 20.74 6.35
CA THR A 301 21.52 21.19 5.41
C THR A 301 20.66 20.04 4.91
N ALA A 302 21.17 19.20 4.01
CA ALA A 302 20.43 18.10 3.42
C ALA A 302 20.03 17.03 4.46
N GLY A 303 20.85 16.77 5.48
CA GLY A 303 20.53 15.82 6.54
C GLY A 303 19.30 16.23 7.35
N ARG A 304 19.14 17.51 7.67
CA ARG A 304 17.92 18.02 8.33
C ARG A 304 16.67 17.81 7.46
N THR A 305 16.82 18.13 6.18
CA THR A 305 15.70 17.96 5.22
C THR A 305 15.32 16.50 5.09
N VAL A 306 16.28 15.56 5.02
CA VAL A 306 16.01 14.10 4.99
C VAL A 306 15.30 13.64 6.26
N ILE A 307 15.72 14.09 7.45
CA ILE A 307 15.03 13.71 8.70
C ILE A 307 13.58 14.21 8.70
N PHE A 308 13.39 15.47 8.33
CA PHE A 308 12.07 16.07 8.34
C PHE A 308 11.13 15.42 7.32
N SER A 309 11.63 15.20 6.12
CA SER A 309 10.98 14.48 5.03
C SER A 309 10.63 13.05 5.47
N GLY A 310 11.58 12.32 6.02
CA GLY A 310 11.33 11.00 6.58
C GLY A 310 10.24 11.00 7.65
N LEU A 311 10.22 12.02 8.52
CA LEU A 311 9.19 12.15 9.55
C LEU A 311 7.79 12.35 8.95
N THR A 312 7.66 13.12 7.85
CA THR A 312 6.37 13.32 7.19
C THR A 312 5.85 12.04 6.53
N VAL A 313 6.72 11.28 5.86
CA VAL A 313 6.36 9.97 5.27
C VAL A 313 6.01 8.96 6.37
N ALA A 314 6.85 8.84 7.40
CA ALA A 314 6.58 7.95 8.53
C ALA A 314 5.27 8.30 9.24
N ALA A 315 4.97 9.59 9.42
CA ALA A 315 3.71 10.04 10.01
C ALA A 315 2.50 9.64 9.14
N ALA A 316 2.58 9.83 7.81
CA ALA A 316 1.53 9.41 6.89
C ALA A 316 1.30 7.89 6.95
N MET A 317 2.37 7.08 6.90
CA MET A 317 2.27 5.62 7.00
C MET A 317 1.77 5.15 8.37
N SER A 318 2.14 5.85 9.46
CA SER A 318 1.68 5.51 10.81
C SER A 318 0.17 5.67 11.00
N MET A 319 -0.51 6.43 10.14
CA MET A 319 -1.97 6.57 10.22
C MET A 319 -2.69 5.26 9.92
N LEU A 320 -2.07 4.34 9.17
CA LEU A 320 -2.61 3.00 8.92
C LEU A 320 -2.75 2.16 10.21
N PHE A 321 -2.03 2.49 11.30
CA PHE A 321 -2.22 1.82 12.60
C PHE A 321 -3.58 2.07 13.25
N PHE A 322 -4.27 3.15 12.85
CA PHE A 322 -5.59 3.49 13.37
C PHE A 322 -6.72 2.71 12.68
N LEU A 323 -6.42 1.99 11.61
CA LEU A 323 -7.38 1.15 10.92
C LEU A 323 -7.47 -0.23 11.62
N PRO A 324 -8.67 -0.82 11.72
CA PRO A 324 -8.90 -2.06 12.44
C PRO A 324 -8.55 -3.29 11.58
N TYR A 325 -7.42 -3.25 10.84
CA TYR A 325 -7.10 -4.27 9.87
C TYR A 325 -5.59 -4.56 9.85
N ASP A 326 -5.18 -5.76 10.17
CA ASP A 326 -3.78 -6.13 10.36
C ASP A 326 -2.99 -6.11 9.05
N PHE A 327 -3.63 -6.36 7.92
CA PHE A 327 -3.04 -6.16 6.60
C PHE A 327 -2.54 -4.72 6.40
N LEU A 328 -3.38 -3.71 6.70
CA LEU A 328 -2.99 -2.29 6.59
C LEU A 328 -1.96 -1.89 7.64
N ARG A 329 -2.03 -2.46 8.85
CA ARG A 329 -1.01 -2.25 9.89
C ARG A 329 0.35 -2.78 9.48
N SER A 330 0.40 -3.89 8.72
CA SER A 330 1.64 -4.43 8.15
C SER A 330 2.33 -3.42 7.23
N PHE A 331 1.57 -2.68 6.43
CA PHE A 331 2.12 -1.60 5.60
C PHE A 331 2.59 -0.40 6.41
N ALA A 332 1.93 -0.09 7.54
CA ALA A 332 2.42 0.94 8.46
C ALA A 332 3.82 0.58 8.99
N TRP A 333 4.00 -0.66 9.47
CA TRP A 333 5.31 -1.16 9.90
C TRP A 333 6.33 -1.13 8.77
N ALA A 334 5.98 -1.62 7.58
CA ALA A 334 6.85 -1.60 6.42
C ALA A 334 7.28 -0.17 6.06
N GLY A 335 6.34 0.76 5.98
CA GLY A 335 6.62 2.16 5.63
C GLY A 335 7.50 2.87 6.66
N VAL A 336 7.17 2.76 7.94
CA VAL A 336 7.94 3.40 9.03
C VAL A 336 9.36 2.86 9.11
N LEU A 337 9.53 1.53 9.06
CA LEU A 337 10.85 0.89 9.07
C LEU A 337 11.66 1.25 7.82
N THR A 338 11.04 1.29 6.65
CA THR A 338 11.70 1.68 5.40
C THR A 338 12.24 3.10 5.47
N VAL A 339 11.43 4.05 5.94
CA VAL A 339 11.87 5.44 6.14
C VAL A 339 13.03 5.52 7.11
N LEU A 340 12.96 4.78 8.22
CA LEU A 340 14.02 4.75 9.23
C LEU A 340 15.32 4.21 8.63
N MET A 341 15.27 3.07 7.94
CA MET A 341 16.46 2.43 7.35
C MET A 341 17.05 3.26 6.20
N ALA A 342 16.21 3.85 5.33
CA ALA A 342 16.66 4.76 4.29
C ALA A 342 17.31 6.02 4.87
N GLY A 343 16.73 6.58 5.94
CA GLY A 343 17.28 7.70 6.68
C GLY A 343 18.65 7.39 7.30
N ILE A 344 18.79 6.25 7.97
CA ILE A 344 20.08 5.78 8.51
C ILE A 344 21.10 5.61 7.38
N GLY A 345 20.69 4.98 6.29
CA GLY A 345 21.53 4.80 5.10
C GLY A 345 22.04 6.14 4.55
N ALA A 346 21.15 7.12 4.39
CA ALA A 346 21.46 8.42 3.81
C ALA A 346 22.27 9.35 4.74
N ILE A 347 22.08 9.25 6.08
CA ILE A 347 22.71 10.16 7.04
C ILE A 347 23.99 9.58 7.64
N VAL A 348 24.15 8.25 7.69
CA VAL A 348 25.31 7.60 8.32
C VAL A 348 26.16 6.87 7.29
N VAL A 349 25.55 5.94 6.52
CA VAL A 349 26.30 5.06 5.61
C VAL A 349 26.83 5.83 4.39
N LEU A 350 25.95 6.57 3.73
CA LEU A 350 26.28 7.35 2.54
C LEU A 350 27.38 8.38 2.79
N PRO A 351 27.33 9.22 3.84
CA PRO A 351 28.41 10.17 4.12
C PRO A 351 29.77 9.51 4.39
N ALA A 352 29.78 8.34 5.04
CA ALA A 352 31.02 7.58 5.24
C ALA A 352 31.64 7.13 3.89
N ALA A 353 30.82 6.65 2.98
CA ALA A 353 31.27 6.29 1.64
C ALA A 353 31.70 7.51 0.82
N LEU A 354 30.98 8.64 0.94
CA LEU A 354 31.36 9.91 0.30
C LEU A 354 32.67 10.48 0.83
N ALA A 355 33.00 10.26 2.10
CA ALA A 355 34.32 10.63 2.65
C ALA A 355 35.46 9.91 1.93
N VAL A 356 35.29 8.60 1.68
CA VAL A 356 36.29 7.78 0.97
C VAL A 356 36.42 8.19 -0.49
N ILE A 357 35.29 8.37 -1.19
CA ILE A 357 35.27 8.75 -2.60
C ILE A 357 35.78 10.18 -2.78
N GLY A 358 35.38 11.13 -1.94
CA GLY A 358 35.79 12.53 -1.96
C GLY A 358 37.30 12.68 -1.78
N ALA A 359 37.88 11.94 -0.84
CA ALA A 359 39.32 11.92 -0.63
C ALA A 359 40.10 11.42 -1.87
N ARG A 360 39.55 10.44 -2.60
CA ARG A 360 40.16 9.96 -3.86
C ARG A 360 40.00 10.98 -5.00
N MET A 361 38.88 11.71 -5.06
CA MET A 361 38.62 12.71 -6.10
C MET A 361 39.55 13.93 -5.96
N THR A 362 39.73 14.44 -4.75
CA THR A 362 40.59 15.59 -4.46
C THR A 362 42.05 15.25 -4.71
N ARG A 363 42.48 14.03 -4.35
CA ARG A 363 43.87 13.56 -4.60
C ARG A 363 44.20 13.44 -6.09
N ASN A 364 43.24 13.18 -6.95
CA ASN A 364 43.42 13.01 -8.39
C ASN A 364 43.23 14.32 -9.19
N GLY A 365 43.17 15.49 -8.54
CA GLY A 365 43.06 16.80 -9.18
C GLY A 365 41.83 17.01 -10.07
N ARG A 366 40.79 16.19 -9.93
CA ARG A 366 39.57 16.28 -10.72
C ARG A 366 38.67 17.39 -10.16
N THR A 367 38.70 18.55 -10.79
CA THR A 367 37.77 19.63 -10.53
C THR A 367 36.35 19.26 -11.05
N LEU A 368 35.33 19.57 -10.27
CA LEU A 368 33.94 19.48 -10.74
C LEU A 368 33.69 20.64 -11.72
N PRO A 369 32.96 20.40 -12.84
CA PRO A 369 32.64 21.48 -13.75
C PRO A 369 31.84 22.57 -13.05
N ALA A 370 32.14 23.84 -13.33
CA ALA A 370 31.43 24.98 -12.82
C ALA A 370 29.94 24.89 -13.18
N SER A 371 29.07 25.23 -12.23
CA SER A 371 27.61 25.25 -12.47
C SER A 371 27.25 26.30 -13.53
N ARG A 372 26.36 25.93 -14.46
CA ARG A 372 25.81 26.87 -15.46
C ARG A 372 25.04 28.00 -14.77
N PRO A 373 24.97 29.20 -15.39
CA PRO A 373 24.16 30.29 -14.85
C PRO A 373 22.73 29.84 -14.63
N ILE A 374 22.22 30.08 -13.43
CA ILE A 374 20.90 29.57 -12.96
C ILE A 374 19.76 30.15 -13.80
N GLU A 375 19.89 31.40 -14.23
CA GLU A 375 18.88 32.14 -14.99
C GLU A 375 18.64 31.62 -16.42
N THR A 376 19.54 30.81 -16.97
CA THR A 376 19.38 30.19 -18.29
C THR A 376 18.65 28.85 -18.26
N GLY A 377 18.27 28.36 -17.08
CA GLY A 377 17.68 27.04 -16.87
C GLY A 377 16.25 26.95 -17.44
N ARG A 378 15.85 25.71 -17.83
CA ARG A 378 14.51 25.44 -18.37
C ARG A 378 13.42 25.70 -17.32
N TRP A 379 13.64 25.30 -16.07
CA TRP A 379 12.70 25.47 -14.97
C TRP A 379 12.55 26.93 -14.55
N TYR A 380 13.64 27.72 -14.61
CA TYR A 380 13.57 29.18 -14.40
C TYR A 380 12.65 29.84 -15.43
N ARG A 381 12.81 29.50 -16.72
CA ARG A 381 12.00 30.06 -17.81
C ARG A 381 10.52 29.63 -17.72
N LEU A 382 10.28 28.36 -17.34
CA LEU A 382 8.91 27.89 -17.11
C LEU A 382 8.27 28.65 -15.93
N GLY A 383 8.96 28.70 -14.79
CA GLY A 383 8.51 29.43 -13.61
C GLY A 383 8.22 30.91 -13.91
N GLN A 384 9.07 31.56 -14.71
CA GLN A 384 8.87 32.94 -15.14
C GLN A 384 7.57 33.10 -15.92
N ARG A 385 7.31 32.26 -16.94
CA ARG A 385 6.06 32.29 -17.72
C ARG A 385 4.82 32.07 -16.85
N VAL A 386 4.89 31.12 -15.92
CA VAL A 386 3.79 30.83 -15.01
C VAL A 386 3.54 32.03 -14.07
N MET A 387 4.60 32.58 -13.47
CA MET A 387 4.48 33.70 -12.54
C MET A 387 4.09 35.03 -13.20
N ASP A 388 4.31 35.19 -14.51
CA ASP A 388 3.85 36.34 -15.26
C ASP A 388 2.32 36.33 -15.49
N ARG A 389 1.71 35.13 -15.64
CA ARG A 389 0.28 34.91 -15.83
C ARG A 389 -0.27 33.81 -14.94
N PRO A 390 -0.23 33.96 -13.59
CA PRO A 390 -0.49 32.84 -12.66
C PRO A 390 -1.93 32.32 -12.73
N LEU A 391 -2.91 33.17 -12.94
CA LEU A 391 -4.32 32.78 -13.08
C LEU A 391 -4.58 32.00 -14.38
N ALA A 392 -3.92 32.36 -15.48
CA ALA A 392 -4.09 31.64 -16.74
C ALA A 392 -3.44 30.23 -16.66
N TRP A 393 -2.15 30.15 -16.33
CA TRP A 393 -1.45 28.85 -16.24
C TRP A 393 -1.94 27.99 -15.11
N GLY A 394 -2.10 28.56 -13.90
CA GLY A 394 -2.59 27.84 -12.73
C GLY A 394 -4.06 27.44 -12.87
N GLY A 395 -4.90 28.34 -13.41
CA GLY A 395 -6.32 28.04 -13.64
C GLY A 395 -6.55 26.93 -14.67
N ILE A 396 -5.88 27.00 -15.82
CA ILE A 396 -5.98 25.95 -16.86
C ILE A 396 -5.48 24.61 -16.29
N ALA A 397 -4.31 24.59 -15.64
CA ALA A 397 -3.78 23.38 -15.07
C ALA A 397 -4.73 22.77 -14.01
N LEU A 398 -5.31 23.60 -13.14
CA LEU A 398 -6.26 23.15 -12.13
C LEU A 398 -7.55 22.61 -12.76
N ILE A 399 -8.12 23.29 -13.74
CA ILE A 399 -9.33 22.84 -14.45
C ILE A 399 -9.05 21.49 -15.14
N CYS A 400 -7.92 21.34 -15.81
CA CYS A 400 -7.53 20.08 -16.46
C CYS A 400 -7.40 18.95 -15.42
N LEU A 401 -6.77 19.22 -14.28
CA LEU A 401 -6.59 18.20 -13.23
C LEU A 401 -7.93 17.83 -12.56
N VAL A 402 -8.80 18.80 -12.30
CA VAL A 402 -10.15 18.53 -11.77
C VAL A 402 -10.99 17.73 -12.76
N ALA A 403 -10.89 18.04 -14.07
CA ALA A 403 -11.54 17.25 -15.11
C ALA A 403 -10.99 15.81 -15.18
N LEU A 404 -9.66 15.63 -15.05
CA LEU A 404 -9.03 14.30 -14.98
C LEU A 404 -9.40 13.55 -13.70
N ALA A 405 -9.68 14.25 -12.61
CA ALA A 405 -10.09 13.67 -11.34
C ALA A 405 -11.59 13.30 -11.29
N ALA A 406 -12.41 13.79 -12.23
CA ALA A 406 -13.87 13.58 -12.21
C ALA A 406 -14.29 12.09 -12.11
N PRO A 407 -13.64 11.13 -12.79
CA PRO A 407 -13.99 9.71 -12.65
C PRO A 407 -13.83 9.15 -11.22
N ALA A 408 -13.03 9.78 -10.38
CA ALA A 408 -12.88 9.34 -8.97
C ALA A 408 -14.20 9.41 -8.18
N ALA A 409 -15.15 10.23 -8.61
CA ALA A 409 -16.50 10.27 -7.99
C ALA A 409 -17.32 9.00 -8.24
N GLY A 410 -16.93 8.17 -9.19
CA GLY A 410 -17.55 6.89 -9.52
C GLY A 410 -16.85 5.67 -8.90
N VAL A 411 -15.97 5.85 -7.93
CA VAL A 411 -15.31 4.75 -7.21
C VAL A 411 -16.37 3.90 -6.52
N GLN A 412 -16.36 2.62 -6.84
CA GLN A 412 -17.16 1.60 -6.15
C GLN A 412 -16.20 0.73 -5.35
N ILE A 413 -16.51 0.55 -4.08
CA ILE A 413 -15.73 -0.26 -3.16
C ILE A 413 -16.39 -1.63 -3.09
N GLY A 414 -15.61 -2.67 -3.35
CA GLY A 414 -16.01 -4.05 -3.29
C GLY A 414 -14.93 -4.91 -2.70
N VAL A 415 -15.18 -6.19 -2.69
CA VAL A 415 -14.25 -7.17 -2.15
C VAL A 415 -13.45 -7.81 -3.26
N PRO A 416 -12.17 -8.09 -3.01
CA PRO A 416 -11.40 -8.89 -3.92
C PRO A 416 -11.88 -10.34 -3.93
N ASP A 417 -11.85 -10.93 -5.08
CA ASP A 417 -12.09 -12.34 -5.29
C ASP A 417 -10.91 -12.96 -6.10
N ASP A 418 -11.06 -14.20 -6.50
CA ASP A 418 -10.10 -14.94 -7.33
C ASP A 418 -9.73 -14.20 -8.64
N ARG A 419 -10.59 -13.28 -9.15
CA ARG A 419 -10.34 -12.46 -10.36
C ARG A 419 -9.17 -11.49 -10.23
N VAL A 420 -8.58 -11.38 -9.06
CA VAL A 420 -7.28 -10.72 -8.85
C VAL A 420 -6.14 -11.46 -9.56
N LEU A 421 -6.27 -12.78 -9.71
CA LEU A 421 -5.38 -13.61 -10.53
C LEU A 421 -5.78 -13.55 -12.01
N PRO A 422 -4.83 -13.64 -12.94
CA PRO A 422 -5.17 -13.78 -14.36
C PRO A 422 -5.78 -15.15 -14.65
N PRO A 423 -6.53 -15.31 -15.77
CA PRO A 423 -6.99 -16.62 -16.25
C PRO A 423 -5.83 -17.60 -16.44
N GLY A 424 -6.09 -18.90 -16.23
CA GLY A 424 -5.09 -19.97 -16.32
C GLY A 424 -4.49 -20.40 -14.96
N HIS A 425 -4.86 -19.77 -13.86
CA HIS A 425 -4.62 -20.28 -12.52
C HIS A 425 -5.73 -21.24 -12.13
N SER A 426 -5.38 -22.42 -11.59
CA SER A 426 -6.36 -23.51 -11.35
C SER A 426 -7.54 -23.08 -10.51
N VAL A 427 -7.31 -22.38 -9.38
CA VAL A 427 -8.38 -21.90 -8.51
C VAL A 427 -9.26 -20.87 -9.22
N ARG A 428 -8.64 -19.95 -9.97
CA ARG A 428 -9.36 -18.95 -10.77
C ARG A 428 -10.26 -19.61 -11.83
N ASP A 429 -9.74 -20.55 -12.58
CA ASP A 429 -10.48 -21.25 -13.64
C ASP A 429 -11.64 -22.07 -13.04
N THR A 430 -11.45 -22.65 -11.84
CA THR A 430 -12.53 -23.35 -11.11
C THR A 430 -13.64 -22.39 -10.66
N TYR A 431 -13.28 -21.21 -10.14
CA TYR A 431 -14.27 -20.20 -9.77
C TYR A 431 -15.04 -19.64 -10.98
N ASP A 432 -14.38 -19.51 -12.15
CA ASP A 432 -15.06 -19.11 -13.36
C ASP A 432 -16.11 -20.15 -13.80
N GLN A 433 -15.83 -21.45 -13.61
CA GLN A 433 -16.81 -22.52 -13.83
C GLN A 433 -17.97 -22.47 -12.83
N LEU A 434 -17.67 -22.25 -11.54
CA LEU A 434 -18.70 -22.11 -10.50
C LEU A 434 -19.65 -20.95 -10.82
N ARG A 435 -19.14 -19.77 -11.18
CA ARG A 435 -19.97 -18.59 -11.51
C ARG A 435 -20.88 -18.79 -12.71
N VAL A 436 -20.45 -19.58 -13.69
CA VAL A 436 -21.25 -19.82 -14.90
C VAL A 436 -22.24 -20.97 -14.69
N GLY A 437 -21.86 -21.98 -13.90
CA GLY A 437 -22.62 -23.23 -13.77
C GLY A 437 -23.62 -23.26 -12.62
N PHE A 438 -23.47 -22.37 -11.62
CA PHE A 438 -24.28 -22.45 -10.38
C PHE A 438 -25.07 -21.16 -10.18
N SER A 439 -26.37 -21.31 -9.87
CA SER A 439 -27.25 -20.19 -9.51
C SER A 439 -27.26 -19.89 -7.99
N ALA A 440 -26.71 -20.78 -7.17
CA ALA A 440 -26.57 -20.65 -5.72
C ALA A 440 -25.10 -20.75 -5.29
N GLU A 441 -24.74 -20.08 -4.19
CA GLU A 441 -23.38 -20.08 -3.62
C GLU A 441 -23.39 -20.69 -2.20
N PRO A 442 -23.47 -22.03 -2.08
CA PRO A 442 -23.55 -22.70 -0.78
C PRO A 442 -22.27 -22.58 0.06
N ASN A 443 -21.12 -22.31 -0.56
CA ASN A 443 -19.86 -22.02 0.11
C ASN A 443 -19.88 -20.66 0.83
N ASP A 444 -20.66 -19.70 0.33
CA ASP A 444 -20.79 -18.34 0.88
C ASP A 444 -22.07 -18.21 1.74
N ALA A 445 -22.57 -19.31 2.28
CA ALA A 445 -23.76 -19.31 3.13
C ALA A 445 -23.53 -18.47 4.40
N LEU A 446 -24.50 -17.58 4.70
CA LEU A 446 -24.51 -16.87 5.97
C LEU A 446 -24.83 -17.86 7.10
N GLN A 447 -24.03 -17.80 8.16
CA GLN A 447 -24.18 -18.64 9.35
C GLN A 447 -24.94 -17.87 10.43
N VAL A 448 -26.16 -18.26 10.72
CA VAL A 448 -26.94 -17.70 11.84
C VAL A 448 -26.79 -18.63 13.04
N VAL A 449 -26.07 -18.18 14.06
CA VAL A 449 -25.71 -19.00 15.23
C VAL A 449 -26.42 -18.49 16.46
N ASN A 450 -27.13 -19.39 17.14
CA ASN A 450 -27.75 -19.11 18.43
C ASN A 450 -26.69 -19.23 19.55
N THR A 451 -26.41 -18.12 20.23
CA THR A 451 -25.49 -18.08 21.38
C THR A 451 -26.21 -18.19 22.72
N GLY A 452 -27.52 -18.08 22.71
CA GLY A 452 -28.40 -18.16 23.87
C GLY A 452 -29.02 -19.55 24.09
N PRO A 453 -30.12 -19.60 24.89
CA PRO A 453 -30.87 -20.83 25.09
C PRO A 453 -31.49 -21.35 23.80
N THR A 454 -31.67 -22.66 23.70
CA THR A 454 -32.31 -23.32 22.55
C THR A 454 -33.76 -22.84 22.36
N ALA A 455 -34.08 -22.46 21.13
CA ALA A 455 -35.43 -22.10 20.73
C ALA A 455 -36.30 -23.36 20.47
N ALA A 456 -37.61 -23.20 20.54
CA ALA A 456 -38.51 -24.32 20.25
C ALA A 456 -38.49 -24.69 18.75
N PRO A 457 -38.63 -25.96 18.36
CA PRO A 457 -38.54 -26.38 16.95
C PRO A 457 -39.53 -25.66 16.03
N GLN A 458 -40.73 -25.30 16.56
CA GLN A 458 -41.73 -24.58 15.78
C GLN A 458 -41.31 -23.14 15.46
N ASP A 459 -40.64 -22.46 16.40
CA ASP A 459 -40.14 -21.10 16.22
C ASP A 459 -39.00 -21.08 15.20
N ILE A 460 -38.17 -22.14 15.17
CA ILE A 460 -37.12 -22.31 14.15
C ILE A 460 -37.72 -22.51 12.77
N VAL A 461 -38.81 -23.27 12.64
CA VAL A 461 -39.53 -23.44 11.37
C VAL A 461 -40.04 -22.12 10.85
N GLU A 462 -40.70 -21.32 11.70
CA GLU A 462 -41.23 -20.01 11.31
C GLU A 462 -40.09 -19.07 10.87
N TYR A 463 -39.04 -19.00 11.64
CA TYR A 463 -37.86 -18.19 11.32
C TYR A 463 -37.15 -18.62 10.02
N ALA A 464 -37.00 -19.94 9.79
CA ALA A 464 -36.42 -20.45 8.56
C ALA A 464 -37.29 -20.18 7.33
N ILE A 465 -38.63 -20.20 7.49
CA ILE A 465 -39.56 -19.78 6.45
C ILE A 465 -39.37 -18.31 6.13
N ASP A 466 -39.35 -17.43 7.13
CA ASP A 466 -39.17 -15.99 6.94
C ASP A 466 -37.81 -15.66 6.27
N LEU A 467 -36.72 -16.27 6.74
CA LEU A 467 -35.41 -16.16 6.12
C LEU A 467 -35.40 -16.59 4.66
N SER A 468 -36.11 -17.68 4.32
CA SER A 468 -36.17 -18.20 2.94
C SER A 468 -36.92 -17.31 1.95
N THR A 469 -37.67 -16.30 2.46
CA THR A 469 -38.37 -15.30 1.64
C THR A 469 -37.61 -14.00 1.47
N VAL A 470 -36.42 -13.87 2.08
CA VAL A 470 -35.54 -12.69 1.92
C VAL A 470 -35.04 -12.65 0.48
N ASP A 471 -35.05 -11.46 -0.12
CA ASP A 471 -34.57 -11.28 -1.49
C ASP A 471 -33.09 -11.63 -1.60
N GLY A 472 -32.73 -12.44 -2.57
CA GLY A 472 -31.36 -12.94 -2.74
C GLY A 472 -31.02 -14.22 -1.97
N VAL A 473 -31.96 -14.79 -1.20
CA VAL A 473 -31.81 -16.11 -0.56
C VAL A 473 -32.39 -17.18 -1.47
N VAL A 474 -31.63 -18.23 -1.75
CA VAL A 474 -32.07 -19.41 -2.53
C VAL A 474 -32.70 -20.44 -1.61
N GLN A 475 -32.05 -20.74 -0.48
CA GLN A 475 -32.55 -21.68 0.49
C GLN A 475 -32.00 -21.41 1.90
N VAL A 476 -32.67 -21.98 2.90
CA VAL A 476 -32.23 -21.96 4.29
C VAL A 476 -32.18 -23.40 4.81
N ASN A 477 -31.00 -23.81 5.23
CA ASN A 477 -30.73 -25.08 5.91
C ASN A 477 -30.88 -24.87 7.42
N SER A 478 -31.69 -25.65 8.08
CA SER A 478 -31.93 -25.54 9.52
C SER A 478 -32.10 -26.91 10.19
N PRO A 479 -31.96 -26.98 11.52
CA PRO A 479 -32.30 -28.21 12.28
C PRO A 479 -33.75 -28.68 12.09
N ALA A 480 -34.65 -27.81 11.61
CA ALA A 480 -36.06 -28.14 11.38
C ALA A 480 -36.36 -28.59 9.94
N GLY A 481 -35.39 -28.46 9.02
CA GLY A 481 -35.54 -28.82 7.61
C GLY A 481 -34.86 -27.80 6.69
N VAL A 482 -34.99 -28.03 5.39
CA VAL A 482 -34.56 -27.12 4.32
C VAL A 482 -35.75 -26.38 3.76
N PHE A 483 -35.63 -25.06 3.66
CA PHE A 483 -36.71 -24.17 3.23
C PHE A 483 -36.28 -23.32 2.03
N ALA A 484 -37.19 -23.16 1.08
CA ALA A 484 -37.03 -22.25 -0.06
C ALA A 484 -38.37 -21.59 -0.39
N ASP A 485 -38.37 -20.31 -0.73
CA ASP A 485 -39.58 -19.53 -1.06
C ASP A 485 -40.74 -19.74 -0.06
N GLY A 486 -40.46 -19.76 1.24
CA GLY A 486 -41.43 -19.93 2.30
C GLY A 486 -41.96 -21.34 2.46
N THR A 487 -41.43 -22.33 1.77
CA THR A 487 -41.87 -23.72 1.84
C THR A 487 -40.75 -24.68 2.22
N ARG A 488 -41.09 -25.71 2.99
CA ARG A 488 -40.15 -26.78 3.32
C ARG A 488 -39.96 -27.69 2.13
N ILE A 489 -38.72 -27.82 1.63
CA ILE A 489 -38.39 -28.64 0.45
C ILE A 489 -37.68 -29.95 0.79
N ALA A 490 -37.01 -30.05 1.94
CA ALA A 490 -36.31 -31.27 2.36
C ALA A 490 -36.29 -31.45 3.90
N THR A 491 -35.81 -32.60 4.36
CA THR A 491 -35.56 -32.88 5.78
C THR A 491 -34.33 -32.11 6.25
N ALA A 492 -34.17 -32.00 7.58
CA ALA A 492 -32.99 -31.37 8.17
C ALA A 492 -31.70 -32.12 7.77
N PRO A 493 -30.64 -31.42 7.42
CA PRO A 493 -29.33 -32.04 7.27
C PRO A 493 -28.81 -32.54 8.63
N ASP A 494 -28.32 -33.77 8.68
CA ASP A 494 -27.83 -34.41 9.94
C ASP A 494 -26.74 -33.55 10.65
N ARG A 495 -25.94 -32.83 9.90
CA ARG A 495 -24.85 -31.95 10.41
C ARG A 495 -25.37 -30.71 11.17
N LEU A 496 -26.62 -30.34 10.99
CA LEU A 496 -27.28 -29.19 11.69
C LEU A 496 -28.08 -29.64 12.92
N ASP A 497 -28.37 -30.94 13.08
CA ASP A 497 -29.05 -31.51 14.22
C ASP A 497 -28.08 -31.88 15.33
N GLN A 498 -27.58 -30.86 16.04
CA GLN A 498 -26.59 -31.02 17.12
C GLN A 498 -27.24 -30.69 18.48
N ALA A 499 -26.90 -31.50 19.49
CA ALA A 499 -27.48 -31.38 20.84
C ALA A 499 -26.99 -30.09 21.59
N ASP A 500 -25.83 -29.57 21.23
CA ASP A 500 -25.18 -28.52 21.98
C ASP A 500 -25.43 -27.10 21.43
N GLY A 501 -26.25 -26.95 20.37
CA GLY A 501 -26.51 -25.62 19.81
C GLY A 501 -27.45 -25.66 18.60
N GLN A 502 -27.85 -24.49 18.14
CA GLN A 502 -28.70 -24.31 16.97
C GLN A 502 -28.01 -23.33 16.01
N ARG A 503 -27.83 -23.76 14.78
CA ARG A 503 -27.35 -22.91 13.69
C ARG A 503 -28.20 -23.10 12.45
N LEU A 504 -28.30 -22.05 11.65
CA LEU A 504 -28.94 -22.07 10.34
C LEU A 504 -27.93 -21.57 9.30
N GLU A 505 -28.06 -22.07 8.09
CA GLU A 505 -27.29 -21.62 6.94
C GLU A 505 -28.23 -21.01 5.93
N VAL A 506 -27.99 -19.74 5.61
CA VAL A 506 -28.75 -18.98 4.61
C VAL A 506 -27.93 -18.94 3.35
N VAL A 507 -28.34 -19.71 2.33
CA VAL A 507 -27.61 -19.84 1.06
C VAL A 507 -28.01 -18.69 0.14
N PRO A 508 -27.06 -17.81 -0.25
CA PRO A 508 -27.35 -16.71 -1.16
C PRO A 508 -27.39 -17.17 -2.62
N SER A 509 -28.02 -16.38 -3.46
CA SER A 509 -27.91 -16.52 -4.92
C SER A 509 -26.60 -15.87 -5.42
N SER A 510 -26.02 -16.43 -6.49
CA SER A 510 -24.87 -15.84 -7.16
C SER A 510 -25.12 -14.39 -7.57
N ALA A 511 -26.34 -14.06 -8.01
CA ALA A 511 -26.73 -12.70 -8.39
C ALA A 511 -26.71 -11.71 -7.20
N ALA A 512 -27.00 -12.16 -5.97
CA ALA A 512 -26.95 -11.31 -4.78
C ALA A 512 -25.51 -10.99 -4.37
N LEU A 513 -24.57 -11.88 -4.63
CA LEU A 513 -23.14 -11.69 -4.36
C LEU A 513 -22.43 -10.90 -5.46
N ASP A 514 -22.79 -11.11 -6.73
CA ASP A 514 -22.21 -10.41 -7.89
C ASP A 514 -22.49 -8.90 -7.90
N ALA A 515 -23.52 -8.43 -7.20
CA ALA A 515 -23.85 -7.01 -7.09
C ALA A 515 -22.84 -6.17 -6.29
N GLY A 516 -21.77 -6.77 -5.79
CA GLY A 516 -20.75 -6.12 -4.96
C GLY A 516 -20.83 -6.57 -3.50
N VAL A 517 -20.62 -5.66 -2.55
CA VAL A 517 -20.75 -6.01 -1.12
C VAL A 517 -22.22 -6.34 -0.80
N PRO A 518 -22.52 -7.56 -0.32
CA PRO A 518 -23.91 -8.04 -0.09
C PRO A 518 -24.55 -7.43 1.16
N SER A 519 -24.38 -6.11 1.33
CA SER A 519 -24.79 -5.39 2.56
C SER A 519 -26.29 -5.47 2.79
N GLU A 520 -27.08 -5.38 1.71
CA GLU A 520 -28.55 -5.42 1.82
C GLU A 520 -29.02 -6.78 2.35
N LEU A 521 -28.49 -7.87 1.78
CA LEU A 521 -28.81 -9.23 2.23
C LEU A 521 -28.42 -9.45 3.70
N VAL A 522 -27.17 -9.11 4.06
CA VAL A 522 -26.68 -9.30 5.44
C VAL A 522 -27.49 -8.48 6.44
N HIS A 523 -27.80 -7.21 6.11
CA HIS A 523 -28.61 -6.36 6.99
C HIS A 523 -30.03 -6.87 7.12
N GLN A 524 -30.65 -7.39 6.05
CA GLN A 524 -31.97 -7.98 6.10
C GLN A 524 -31.98 -9.22 7.00
N VAL A 525 -31.03 -10.15 6.84
CA VAL A 525 -30.89 -11.33 7.70
C VAL A 525 -30.69 -10.95 9.17
N ARG A 526 -29.83 -9.96 9.46
CA ARG A 526 -29.61 -9.48 10.84
C ARG A 526 -30.79 -8.78 11.48
N SER A 527 -31.62 -8.12 10.67
CA SER A 527 -32.79 -7.33 11.15
C SER A 527 -34.08 -8.11 11.29
N LEU A 528 -34.12 -9.36 10.80
CA LEU A 528 -35.32 -10.20 10.89
C LEU A 528 -35.58 -10.60 12.34
N ASP A 529 -36.87 -10.62 12.74
CA ASP A 529 -37.27 -11.04 14.08
C ASP A 529 -36.86 -12.50 14.32
N SER A 530 -35.92 -12.71 15.21
CA SER A 530 -35.35 -14.02 15.51
C SER A 530 -35.94 -14.66 16.75
N PRO A 531 -36.18 -15.98 16.76
CA PRO A 531 -36.57 -16.71 17.95
C PRO A 531 -35.43 -16.86 18.97
N PHE A 532 -34.19 -16.55 18.57
CA PHE A 532 -33.02 -16.63 19.44
C PHE A 532 -32.94 -15.39 20.31
N THR A 533 -32.78 -15.58 21.63
CA THR A 533 -32.59 -14.47 22.56
C THR A 533 -31.27 -13.71 22.28
N GLU A 534 -30.27 -14.46 21.86
CA GLU A 534 -28.96 -13.95 21.46
C GLU A 534 -28.55 -14.71 20.20
N GLN A 535 -28.21 -13.97 19.15
CA GLN A 535 -27.71 -14.55 17.90
C GLN A 535 -26.54 -13.75 17.37
N VAL A 536 -25.71 -14.40 16.56
CA VAL A 536 -24.66 -13.80 15.76
C VAL A 536 -24.73 -14.34 14.33
N VAL A 537 -24.50 -13.44 13.35
CA VAL A 537 -24.55 -13.76 11.93
C VAL A 537 -23.12 -13.63 11.36
N GLY A 538 -22.58 -14.74 10.87
CA GLY A 538 -21.27 -14.86 10.25
C GLY A 538 -21.33 -15.37 8.82
N GLY A 539 -20.20 -15.86 8.33
CA GLY A 539 -19.97 -16.27 6.94
C GLY A 539 -19.27 -15.19 6.13
N ASP A 540 -18.63 -15.58 5.03
CA ASP A 540 -17.82 -14.70 4.22
C ASP A 540 -18.54 -13.41 3.82
N PRO A 541 -19.84 -13.42 3.37
CA PRO A 541 -20.56 -12.19 3.07
C PRO A 541 -20.73 -11.26 4.28
N ALA A 542 -20.93 -11.81 5.49
CA ALA A 542 -21.07 -11.01 6.71
C ALA A 542 -19.72 -10.39 7.14
N GLU A 543 -18.63 -11.14 7.02
CA GLU A 543 -17.27 -10.62 7.27
C GLU A 543 -16.95 -9.43 6.39
N LEU A 544 -17.32 -9.50 5.12
CA LEU A 544 -17.08 -8.45 4.16
C LEU A 544 -17.83 -7.17 4.49
N VAL A 545 -19.10 -7.31 4.93
CA VAL A 545 -19.90 -6.17 5.37
C VAL A 545 -19.31 -5.55 6.62
N ASP A 546 -18.97 -6.37 7.62
CA ASP A 546 -18.37 -5.92 8.87
C ASP A 546 -17.01 -5.24 8.63
N PHE A 547 -16.18 -5.81 7.76
CA PHE A 547 -14.91 -5.20 7.34
C PHE A 547 -15.11 -3.83 6.69
N ARG A 548 -16.01 -3.75 5.70
CA ARG A 548 -16.32 -2.50 5.00
C ARG A 548 -16.83 -1.43 5.97
N ASP A 549 -17.76 -1.78 6.83
CA ASP A 549 -18.40 -0.84 7.75
C ASP A 549 -17.39 -0.34 8.79
N ALA A 550 -16.60 -1.23 9.40
CA ALA A 550 -15.53 -0.86 10.33
C ALA A 550 -14.47 0.04 9.67
N LEU A 551 -14.19 -0.19 8.38
CA LEU A 551 -13.24 0.62 7.63
C LEU A 551 -13.82 2.01 7.33
N MET A 552 -15.07 2.09 6.84
CA MET A 552 -15.75 3.34 6.51
C MET A 552 -15.91 4.25 7.73
N ASP A 553 -16.19 3.69 8.88
CA ASP A 553 -16.30 4.43 10.14
C ASP A 553 -14.96 5.08 10.56
N ARG A 554 -13.84 4.46 10.25
CA ARG A 554 -12.50 4.95 10.61
C ARG A 554 -11.88 5.88 9.58
N LEU A 555 -12.25 5.79 8.29
CA LEU A 555 -11.65 6.58 7.22
C LEU A 555 -11.71 8.09 7.44
N PRO A 556 -12.83 8.71 7.89
CA PRO A 556 -12.87 10.16 8.14
C PRO A 556 -11.87 10.59 9.21
N LEU A 557 -11.76 9.81 10.29
CA LEU A 557 -10.78 10.08 11.38
C LEU A 557 -9.35 10.02 10.85
N VAL A 558 -9.00 8.95 10.12
CA VAL A 558 -7.66 8.76 9.55
C VAL A 558 -7.33 9.88 8.57
N GLY A 559 -8.28 10.25 7.70
CA GLY A 559 -8.13 11.38 6.77
C GLY A 559 -7.83 12.69 7.48
N VAL A 560 -8.61 13.05 8.50
CA VAL A 560 -8.41 14.26 9.30
C VAL A 560 -7.06 14.23 10.02
N LEU A 561 -6.66 13.08 10.58
CA LEU A 561 -5.37 12.92 11.26
C LEU A 561 -4.19 13.13 10.30
N ILE A 562 -4.20 12.51 9.12
CA ILE A 562 -3.16 12.69 8.11
C ILE A 562 -3.01 14.16 7.73
N LEU A 563 -4.13 14.82 7.38
CA LEU A 563 -4.13 16.22 6.99
C LEU A 563 -3.64 17.13 8.13
N THR A 564 -4.06 16.86 9.37
CA THR A 564 -3.68 17.65 10.53
C THR A 564 -2.21 17.48 10.90
N VAL A 565 -1.73 16.23 10.99
CA VAL A 565 -0.33 15.95 11.37
C VAL A 565 0.63 16.52 10.33
N THR A 566 0.35 16.31 9.05
CA THR A 566 1.18 16.83 7.97
C THR A 566 1.12 18.35 7.87
N PHE A 567 -0.05 18.96 8.09
CA PHE A 567 -0.17 20.40 8.19
C PHE A 567 0.70 20.96 9.33
N VAL A 568 0.64 20.36 10.52
CA VAL A 568 1.44 20.77 11.68
C VAL A 568 2.94 20.61 11.38
N LEU A 569 3.37 19.47 10.82
CA LEU A 569 4.77 19.26 10.48
C LEU A 569 5.27 20.29 9.47
N LEU A 570 4.55 20.51 8.37
CA LEU A 570 4.92 21.53 7.38
C LEU A 570 4.87 22.96 7.96
N PHE A 571 3.94 23.23 8.87
CA PHE A 571 3.87 24.51 9.59
C PHE A 571 5.12 24.72 10.44
N LEU A 572 5.53 23.73 11.22
CA LEU A 572 6.76 23.80 12.04
C LEU A 572 8.01 24.00 11.19
N PHE A 573 8.04 23.39 10.01
CA PHE A 573 9.16 23.51 9.07
C PHE A 573 9.16 24.86 8.34
N SER A 574 8.06 25.24 7.71
CA SER A 574 7.98 26.45 6.86
C SER A 574 7.83 27.75 7.68
N GLY A 575 7.28 27.65 8.88
CA GLY A 575 6.92 28.79 9.71
C GLY A 575 5.85 29.69 9.09
N SER A 576 4.98 29.12 8.27
CA SER A 576 3.87 29.78 7.56
C SER A 576 2.60 28.94 7.68
N LEU A 577 1.44 29.59 7.70
CA LEU A 577 0.14 28.89 7.64
C LEU A 577 -0.30 28.61 6.19
N LEU A 578 0.05 29.49 5.26
CA LEU A 578 -0.42 29.42 3.89
C LEU A 578 0.31 28.33 3.07
N ILE A 579 1.58 28.07 3.36
CA ILE A 579 2.37 27.04 2.66
C ILE A 579 1.80 25.64 2.92
N PRO A 580 1.59 25.18 4.18
CA PRO A 580 0.97 23.88 4.45
C PRO A 580 -0.43 23.76 3.87
N LEU A 581 -1.26 24.80 3.96
CA LEU A 581 -2.62 24.77 3.42
C LEU A 581 -2.62 24.51 1.91
N LYS A 582 -1.76 25.23 1.17
CA LYS A 582 -1.62 25.02 -0.28
C LYS A 582 -1.10 23.60 -0.60
N ALA A 583 -0.10 23.14 0.13
CA ALA A 583 0.47 21.82 -0.06
C ALA A 583 -0.59 20.73 0.10
N VAL A 584 -1.37 20.77 1.19
CA VAL A 584 -2.48 19.86 1.42
C VAL A 584 -3.50 19.87 0.28
N LEU A 585 -3.96 21.05 -0.11
CA LEU A 585 -4.96 21.17 -1.19
C LEU A 585 -4.45 20.67 -2.55
N LEU A 586 -3.20 20.98 -2.91
CA LEU A 586 -2.63 20.53 -4.17
C LEU A 586 -2.37 19.01 -4.19
N ASN A 587 -1.99 18.43 -3.05
CA ASN A 587 -1.82 16.99 -2.94
C ASN A 587 -3.17 16.25 -3.05
N MET A 588 -4.26 16.81 -2.51
CA MET A 588 -5.60 16.22 -2.69
C MET A 588 -5.99 16.14 -4.18
N VAL A 589 -5.62 17.13 -4.98
CA VAL A 589 -5.87 17.08 -6.43
C VAL A 589 -5.06 15.93 -7.09
N SER A 590 -3.79 15.74 -6.72
CA SER A 590 -2.98 14.64 -7.24
C SER A 590 -3.57 13.27 -6.91
N ILE A 591 -4.00 13.11 -5.67
CA ILE A 591 -4.62 11.89 -5.19
C ILE A 591 -5.96 11.63 -5.87
N ALA A 592 -6.78 12.66 -6.06
CA ALA A 592 -8.04 12.52 -6.79
C ALA A 592 -7.82 12.03 -8.23
N VAL A 593 -6.76 12.50 -8.91
CA VAL A 593 -6.40 11.97 -10.24
C VAL A 593 -5.91 10.52 -10.15
N MET A 594 -5.16 10.15 -9.11
CA MET A 594 -4.79 8.76 -8.88
C MET A 594 -6.02 7.86 -8.74
N PHE A 595 -7.00 8.25 -7.90
CA PHE A 595 -8.25 7.50 -7.77
C PHE A 595 -9.01 7.41 -9.09
N ALA A 596 -9.04 8.50 -9.89
CA ALA A 596 -9.64 8.48 -11.21
C ALA A 596 -8.96 7.47 -12.15
N VAL A 597 -7.61 7.36 -12.09
CA VAL A 597 -6.87 6.34 -12.86
C VAL A 597 -7.26 4.94 -12.40
N LEU A 598 -7.38 4.70 -11.09
CA LEU A 598 -7.82 3.41 -10.57
C LEU A 598 -9.24 3.06 -11.05
N THR A 599 -10.16 4.02 -10.99
CA THR A 599 -11.54 3.84 -11.47
C THR A 599 -11.58 3.52 -12.95
N VAL A 600 -10.92 4.32 -13.78
CA VAL A 600 -11.02 4.17 -15.24
C VAL A 600 -10.27 2.94 -15.74
N VAL A 601 -9.09 2.65 -15.19
CA VAL A 601 -8.26 1.55 -15.66
C VAL A 601 -8.72 0.23 -15.06
N PHE A 602 -8.82 0.14 -13.73
CA PHE A 602 -9.01 -1.13 -13.04
C PHE A 602 -10.48 -1.45 -12.77
N GLN A 603 -11.28 -0.49 -12.33
CA GLN A 603 -12.71 -0.74 -12.10
C GLN A 603 -13.48 -0.86 -13.43
N ASN A 604 -13.28 0.10 -14.37
CA ASN A 604 -14.01 0.13 -15.64
C ASN A 604 -13.30 -0.65 -16.77
N GLY A 605 -12.10 -1.20 -16.52
CA GLY A 605 -11.41 -2.09 -17.46
C GLY A 605 -10.72 -1.39 -18.64
N LEU A 606 -10.51 -0.06 -18.62
CA LEU A 606 -9.74 0.58 -19.66
C LEU A 606 -8.30 0.04 -19.65
N LEU A 607 -7.83 -0.49 -20.77
CA LEU A 607 -6.53 -1.15 -20.92
C LEU A 607 -6.44 -2.56 -20.25
N ALA A 608 -7.54 -3.18 -19.86
CA ALA A 608 -7.55 -4.51 -19.26
C ALA A 608 -6.83 -5.55 -20.12
N ASP A 609 -7.16 -5.63 -21.43
CA ASP A 609 -6.51 -6.54 -22.38
C ASP A 609 -5.00 -6.28 -22.53
N LEU A 610 -4.58 -5.01 -22.53
CA LEU A 610 -3.17 -4.65 -22.65
C LEU A 610 -2.37 -5.02 -21.39
N LEU A 611 -2.98 -4.87 -20.24
CA LEU A 611 -2.36 -5.12 -18.94
C LEU A 611 -2.54 -6.57 -18.47
N GLY A 612 -3.40 -7.35 -19.12
CA GLY A 612 -3.65 -8.75 -18.81
C GLY A 612 -4.28 -8.93 -17.43
N PHE A 613 -5.46 -8.33 -17.17
CA PHE A 613 -6.24 -8.54 -15.96
C PHE A 613 -7.74 -8.51 -16.28
N THR A 614 -8.56 -9.04 -15.38
CA THR A 614 -10.03 -9.02 -15.50
C THR A 614 -10.60 -7.91 -14.60
N PRO A 615 -11.35 -6.93 -15.12
CA PRO A 615 -11.98 -5.92 -14.30
C PRO A 615 -13.11 -6.53 -13.46
N ILE A 616 -13.10 -6.24 -12.16
CA ILE A 616 -14.11 -6.76 -11.20
C ILE A 616 -15.30 -5.80 -11.10
N GLY A 617 -15.19 -4.56 -11.59
CA GLY A 617 -16.24 -3.53 -11.46
C GLY A 617 -16.13 -2.73 -10.16
N THR A 618 -15.36 -3.20 -9.19
CA THR A 618 -15.12 -2.58 -7.88
C THR A 618 -13.63 -2.52 -7.57
N LEU A 619 -13.27 -1.75 -6.54
CA LEU A 619 -11.90 -1.66 -6.01
C LEU A 619 -11.88 -2.15 -4.56
N ASP A 620 -10.93 -3.02 -4.24
CA ASP A 620 -10.61 -3.35 -2.85
C ASP A 620 -10.17 -2.10 -2.10
N PRO A 621 -10.82 -1.71 -1.00
CA PRO A 621 -10.54 -0.46 -0.29
C PRO A 621 -9.14 -0.39 0.31
N ALA A 622 -8.53 -1.52 0.65
CA ALA A 622 -7.23 -1.57 1.32
C ALA A 622 -6.11 -0.95 0.45
N PHE A 623 -6.11 -1.25 -0.85
CA PHE A 623 -5.06 -0.75 -1.77
C PHE A 623 -5.18 0.74 -2.09
N PRO A 624 -6.35 1.31 -2.43
CA PRO A 624 -6.52 2.75 -2.55
C PRO A 624 -6.13 3.53 -1.28
N ILE A 625 -6.44 3.02 -0.09
CA ILE A 625 -6.06 3.64 1.19
C ILE A 625 -4.55 3.59 1.39
N LEU A 626 -3.92 2.44 1.14
CA LEU A 626 -2.47 2.31 1.17
C LEU A 626 -1.82 3.29 0.21
N MET A 627 -2.30 3.32 -1.04
CA MET A 627 -1.78 4.23 -2.08
C MET A 627 -1.95 5.70 -1.71
N PHE A 628 -3.08 6.04 -1.08
CA PHE A 628 -3.29 7.38 -0.51
C PHE A 628 -2.17 7.73 0.47
N CYS A 629 -1.88 6.87 1.46
CA CYS A 629 -0.83 7.12 2.47
C CYS A 629 0.57 7.21 1.84
N VAL A 630 0.88 6.31 0.91
CA VAL A 630 2.19 6.27 0.21
C VAL A 630 2.37 7.52 -0.66
N VAL A 631 1.43 7.81 -1.55
CA VAL A 631 1.51 8.95 -2.47
C VAL A 631 1.50 10.27 -1.71
N TYR A 632 0.64 10.38 -0.69
CA TYR A 632 0.58 11.57 0.16
C TYR A 632 1.90 11.81 0.88
N GLY A 633 2.48 10.76 1.48
CA GLY A 633 3.76 10.83 2.16
C GLY A 633 4.90 11.25 1.22
N LEU A 634 5.03 10.58 0.07
CA LEU A 634 6.07 10.86 -0.93
C LEU A 634 5.91 12.24 -1.57
N SER A 635 4.68 12.69 -1.81
CA SER A 635 4.44 14.04 -2.34
C SER A 635 4.86 15.11 -1.35
N MET A 636 4.55 14.94 -0.05
CA MET A 636 4.97 15.86 1.01
C MET A 636 6.50 15.94 1.13
N ASP A 637 7.19 14.85 0.93
CA ASP A 637 8.65 14.78 0.94
C ASP A 637 9.27 15.77 -0.04
N TYR A 638 8.87 15.71 -1.29
CA TYR A 638 9.34 16.65 -2.31
C TYR A 638 8.90 18.10 -2.08
N GLU A 639 7.73 18.33 -1.46
CA GLU A 639 7.29 19.69 -1.09
C GLU A 639 8.24 20.31 -0.07
N VAL A 640 8.62 19.54 0.95
CA VAL A 640 9.60 19.97 1.97
C VAL A 640 10.92 20.40 1.31
N PHE A 641 11.43 19.61 0.35
CA PHE A 641 12.66 19.95 -0.37
C PHE A 641 12.55 21.24 -1.18
N MET A 642 11.45 21.41 -1.88
CA MET A 642 11.25 22.61 -2.70
C MET A 642 11.06 23.87 -1.83
N VAL A 643 10.25 23.77 -0.79
CA VAL A 643 9.98 24.88 0.14
C VAL A 643 11.26 25.29 0.89
N SER A 644 12.08 24.32 1.31
CA SER A 644 13.40 24.60 1.92
C SER A 644 14.27 25.49 1.02
N ARG A 645 14.38 25.13 -0.28
CA ARG A 645 15.19 25.89 -1.23
C ARG A 645 14.60 27.28 -1.55
N ILE A 646 13.29 27.38 -1.67
CA ILE A 646 12.60 28.67 -1.87
C ILE A 646 12.81 29.56 -0.63
N ARG A 647 12.73 28.97 0.56
CA ARG A 647 12.95 29.69 1.83
C ARG A 647 14.36 30.22 1.96
N GLU A 648 15.37 29.39 1.68
CA GLU A 648 16.81 29.78 1.66
C GLU A 648 17.01 31.01 0.75
N GLU A 649 16.41 31.01 -0.44
CA GLU A 649 16.51 32.14 -1.36
C GLU A 649 15.70 33.37 -0.90
N TYR A 650 14.54 33.18 -0.26
CA TYR A 650 13.76 34.28 0.28
C TYR A 650 14.46 34.96 1.46
N ASP A 651 15.07 34.21 2.36
CA ASP A 651 15.82 34.75 3.48
C ASP A 651 17.08 35.53 3.01
N ARG A 652 17.61 35.17 1.81
CA ARG A 652 18.74 35.86 1.18
C ARG A 652 18.34 37.11 0.38
N THR A 653 17.20 37.09 -0.32
CA THR A 653 16.82 38.15 -1.29
C THR A 653 15.73 39.07 -0.81
N GLY A 654 14.86 38.61 0.12
CA GLY A 654 13.65 39.33 0.53
C GLY A 654 12.56 39.41 -0.56
N ASP A 655 12.83 38.92 -1.78
CA ASP A 655 11.89 38.96 -2.91
C ASP A 655 11.26 37.57 -3.15
N ASN A 656 9.93 37.48 -2.95
CA ASN A 656 9.17 36.24 -3.15
C ASN A 656 9.27 35.72 -4.59
N ARG A 657 9.23 36.61 -5.60
CA ARG A 657 9.29 36.19 -7.01
C ARG A 657 10.65 35.57 -7.34
N GLN A 658 11.73 36.27 -6.98
CA GLN A 658 13.09 35.81 -7.24
C GLN A 658 13.38 34.54 -6.45
N ALA A 659 12.94 34.45 -5.20
CA ALA A 659 13.09 33.27 -4.36
C ALA A 659 12.43 32.03 -4.97
N VAL A 660 11.22 32.13 -5.48
CA VAL A 660 10.50 31.03 -6.15
C VAL A 660 11.21 30.60 -7.42
N LEU A 661 11.64 31.52 -8.28
CA LEU A 661 12.33 31.21 -9.54
C LEU A 661 13.68 30.52 -9.32
N LEU A 662 14.48 31.03 -8.39
CA LEU A 662 15.79 30.46 -8.07
C LEU A 662 15.65 29.12 -7.33
N GLY A 663 14.73 29.06 -6.34
CA GLY A 663 14.43 27.84 -5.61
C GLY A 663 13.94 26.74 -6.53
N LEU A 664 13.01 27.03 -7.44
CA LEU A 664 12.52 26.09 -8.44
C LEU A 664 13.66 25.58 -9.35
N GLN A 665 14.49 26.47 -9.90
CA GLN A 665 15.59 26.07 -10.78
C GLN A 665 16.62 25.20 -10.07
N ARG A 666 16.85 25.40 -8.76
CA ARG A 666 17.80 24.61 -7.98
C ARG A 666 17.24 23.26 -7.53
N SER A 667 15.94 23.20 -7.24
CA SER A 667 15.30 21.95 -6.73
C SER A 667 14.70 21.08 -7.83
N ALA A 668 14.01 21.66 -8.84
CA ALA A 668 13.23 20.92 -9.81
C ALA A 668 14.02 19.86 -10.63
N PRO A 669 15.26 20.10 -11.08
CA PRO A 669 16.01 19.05 -11.79
C PRO A 669 16.26 17.81 -10.95
N LEU A 670 16.50 17.99 -9.64
CA LEU A 670 16.72 16.88 -8.70
C LEU A 670 15.39 16.17 -8.39
N ILE A 671 14.35 16.93 -8.08
CA ILE A 671 13.01 16.40 -7.83
C ILE A 671 12.50 15.62 -9.04
N THR A 672 12.69 16.16 -10.26
CA THR A 672 12.27 15.43 -11.47
C THR A 672 13.06 14.15 -11.67
N ALA A 673 14.38 14.17 -11.43
CA ALA A 673 15.18 12.95 -11.51
C ALA A 673 14.74 11.90 -10.48
N ALA A 674 14.53 12.31 -9.24
CA ALA A 674 14.01 11.48 -8.16
C ALA A 674 12.62 10.91 -8.50
N ALA A 675 11.70 11.76 -8.94
CA ALA A 675 10.34 11.35 -9.31
C ALA A 675 10.31 10.37 -10.49
N VAL A 676 11.15 10.57 -11.51
CA VAL A 676 11.26 9.63 -12.64
C VAL A 676 11.81 8.28 -12.18
N THR A 677 12.82 8.26 -11.32
CA THR A 677 13.36 7.00 -10.80
C THR A 677 12.35 6.28 -9.93
N LEU A 678 11.66 6.99 -9.05
CA LEU A 678 10.64 6.40 -8.18
C LEU A 678 9.42 5.92 -8.98
N ALA A 679 8.90 6.73 -9.89
CA ALA A 679 7.79 6.34 -10.76
C ALA A 679 8.15 5.13 -11.65
N ALA A 680 9.38 5.05 -12.15
CA ALA A 680 9.85 3.90 -12.90
C ALA A 680 9.91 2.62 -12.04
N SER A 681 10.32 2.74 -10.76
CA SER A 681 10.30 1.60 -9.83
C SER A 681 8.87 1.08 -9.59
N PHE A 682 7.91 1.98 -9.36
CA PHE A 682 6.51 1.60 -9.22
C PHE A 682 5.94 1.02 -10.52
N ALA A 683 6.24 1.63 -11.67
CA ALA A 683 5.73 1.18 -12.98
C ALA A 683 6.15 -0.25 -13.33
N VAL A 684 7.25 -0.76 -12.79
CA VAL A 684 7.67 -2.16 -13.00
C VAL A 684 6.61 -3.13 -12.51
N TYR A 685 5.86 -2.81 -11.44
CA TYR A 685 4.78 -3.68 -10.97
C TYR A 685 3.60 -3.82 -11.93
N ALA A 686 3.49 -2.97 -12.95
CA ALA A 686 2.55 -3.20 -14.04
C ALA A 686 2.85 -4.48 -14.84
N SER A 687 4.07 -5.02 -14.74
CA SER A 687 4.48 -6.28 -15.35
C SER A 687 4.20 -7.51 -14.48
N GLY A 688 3.75 -7.34 -13.25
CA GLY A 688 3.30 -8.43 -12.37
C GLY A 688 2.02 -9.08 -12.91
N GLU A 689 1.63 -10.19 -12.34
CA GLU A 689 0.42 -10.90 -12.73
C GLU A 689 -0.75 -10.55 -11.81
N VAL A 690 -0.50 -10.37 -10.51
CA VAL A 690 -1.53 -9.97 -9.54
C VAL A 690 -2.03 -8.55 -9.82
N MET A 691 -3.34 -8.37 -9.97
CA MET A 691 -4.00 -7.09 -10.28
C MET A 691 -3.64 -5.98 -9.28
N TYR A 692 -3.55 -6.27 -7.99
CA TYR A 692 -3.20 -5.31 -6.95
C TYR A 692 -1.84 -4.66 -7.15
N LEU A 693 -0.85 -5.45 -7.58
CA LEU A 693 0.49 -4.92 -7.86
C LEU A 693 0.47 -3.96 -9.05
N LYS A 694 -0.32 -4.29 -10.09
CA LYS A 694 -0.55 -3.39 -11.23
C LYS A 694 -1.20 -2.08 -10.79
N MET A 695 -2.22 -2.15 -9.91
CA MET A 695 -2.89 -0.97 -9.35
C MET A 695 -1.90 -0.06 -8.61
N ILE A 696 -1.14 -0.62 -7.65
CA ILE A 696 -0.11 0.11 -6.90
C ILE A 696 0.91 0.73 -7.87
N GLY A 697 1.38 -0.07 -8.84
CA GLY A 697 2.41 0.35 -9.79
C GLY A 697 1.97 1.53 -10.63
N ILE A 698 0.87 1.39 -11.37
CA ILE A 698 0.38 2.38 -12.33
C ILE A 698 -0.15 3.63 -11.60
N GLY A 699 -1.02 3.44 -10.62
CA GLY A 699 -1.64 4.55 -9.90
C GLY A 699 -0.63 5.44 -9.20
N THR A 700 0.32 4.82 -8.47
CA THR A 700 1.38 5.57 -7.78
C THR A 700 2.35 6.24 -8.75
N ALA A 701 2.75 5.56 -9.84
CA ALA A 701 3.64 6.15 -10.84
C ALA A 701 3.02 7.38 -11.51
N VAL A 702 1.74 7.32 -11.88
CA VAL A 702 1.01 8.46 -12.46
C VAL A 702 0.93 9.60 -11.47
N ALA A 703 0.58 9.33 -10.22
CA ALA A 703 0.49 10.36 -9.18
C ALA A 703 1.82 11.07 -8.94
N ILE A 704 2.94 10.32 -8.84
CA ILE A 704 4.28 10.86 -8.63
C ILE A 704 4.71 11.74 -9.82
N LEU A 705 4.50 11.28 -11.06
CA LEU A 705 4.86 12.05 -12.25
C LEU A 705 4.03 13.33 -12.39
N LEU A 706 2.75 13.26 -12.09
CA LEU A 706 1.85 14.41 -12.12
C LEU A 706 2.25 15.45 -11.07
N ASP A 707 2.56 14.99 -9.85
CA ASP A 707 3.01 15.85 -8.77
C ASP A 707 4.33 16.55 -9.13
N ALA A 708 5.32 15.80 -9.58
CA ALA A 708 6.64 16.35 -9.91
C ALA A 708 6.64 17.28 -11.14
N THR A 709 5.67 17.17 -12.03
CA THR A 709 5.59 17.96 -13.27
C THR A 709 4.59 19.11 -13.18
N ILE A 710 3.29 18.81 -13.19
CA ILE A 710 2.22 19.81 -13.28
C ILE A 710 2.06 20.55 -11.95
N ILE A 711 1.98 19.83 -10.83
CA ILE A 711 1.74 20.49 -9.54
C ILE A 711 2.92 21.37 -9.18
N ARG A 712 4.15 20.83 -9.19
CA ARG A 712 5.35 21.59 -8.79
C ARG A 712 5.85 22.56 -9.84
N GLY A 713 5.70 22.23 -11.13
CA GLY A 713 6.16 23.07 -12.22
C GLY A 713 5.22 24.23 -12.52
N VAL A 714 3.92 24.10 -12.26
CA VAL A 714 2.91 25.08 -12.64
C VAL A 714 2.08 25.56 -11.45
N LEU A 715 1.42 24.65 -10.71
CA LEU A 715 0.46 25.08 -9.68
C LEU A 715 1.15 25.71 -8.46
N VAL A 716 2.26 25.15 -7.98
CA VAL A 716 3.00 25.71 -6.84
C VAL A 716 3.56 27.12 -7.16
N PRO A 717 4.29 27.36 -8.26
CA PRO A 717 4.73 28.72 -8.61
C PRO A 717 3.57 29.70 -8.79
N ALA A 718 2.46 29.28 -9.42
CA ALA A 718 1.27 30.11 -9.56
C ALA A 718 0.67 30.49 -8.20
N ALA A 719 0.48 29.50 -7.31
CA ALA A 719 -0.06 29.69 -5.96
C ALA A 719 0.89 30.55 -5.09
N MET A 720 2.22 30.37 -5.22
CA MET A 720 3.21 31.20 -4.52
C MET A 720 3.21 32.65 -5.03
N ARG A 721 2.95 32.86 -6.31
CA ARG A 721 2.82 34.22 -6.87
C ARG A 721 1.56 34.91 -6.36
N LEU A 722 0.42 34.20 -6.32
CA LEU A 722 -0.86 34.72 -5.84
C LEU A 722 -0.81 35.03 -4.34
N GLY A 723 -0.16 34.19 -3.55
CA GLY A 723 0.02 34.41 -2.12
C GLY A 723 0.98 35.55 -1.77
N GLY A 724 1.93 35.91 -2.66
CA GLY A 724 2.87 37.01 -2.46
C GLY A 724 3.59 36.95 -1.10
N SER A 725 3.57 38.06 -0.35
CA SER A 725 4.16 38.17 0.99
C SER A 725 3.40 37.36 2.06
N ALA A 726 2.11 37.06 1.84
CA ALA A 726 1.32 36.24 2.76
C ALA A 726 1.86 34.80 2.90
N ASN A 727 2.61 34.31 1.91
CA ASN A 727 3.30 33.01 2.02
C ASN A 727 4.26 32.92 3.21
N TRP A 728 4.77 34.05 3.69
CA TRP A 728 5.78 34.14 4.73
C TRP A 728 5.22 34.72 6.03
N TYR A 729 3.93 35.07 6.04
CA TYR A 729 3.27 35.68 7.18
C TYR A 729 2.96 34.65 8.26
N LEU A 730 3.34 35.00 9.49
CA LEU A 730 2.95 34.30 10.70
C LEU A 730 2.36 35.27 11.70
N PRO A 731 1.14 35.01 12.21
CA PRO A 731 0.53 35.82 13.26
C PRO A 731 1.43 35.97 14.49
N PRO A 732 1.56 37.17 15.08
CA PRO A 732 2.48 37.43 16.19
C PRO A 732 2.24 36.54 17.43
N TRP A 733 0.99 36.18 17.69
CA TRP A 733 0.64 35.29 18.82
C TRP A 733 1.15 33.87 18.60
N LEU A 734 1.05 33.36 17.37
CA LEU A 734 1.56 32.04 17.00
C LEU A 734 3.10 32.02 17.04
N ASN A 735 3.73 33.13 16.66
CA ASN A 735 5.18 33.27 16.73
C ASN A 735 5.70 33.23 18.17
N ARG A 736 4.95 33.75 19.16
CA ARG A 736 5.29 33.67 20.59
C ARG A 736 5.17 32.22 21.10
N LEU A 737 4.16 31.49 20.66
CA LEU A 737 3.88 30.13 21.13
C LEU A 737 4.87 29.13 20.54
N PHE A 738 5.13 29.21 19.25
CA PHE A 738 5.92 28.23 18.50
C PHE A 738 7.33 28.72 18.11
N GLY A 739 7.70 29.96 18.40
CA GLY A 739 8.99 30.53 18.00
C GLY A 739 10.19 29.79 18.59
N ARG A 740 10.03 29.07 19.72
CA ARG A 740 11.05 28.21 20.33
C ARG A 740 11.12 26.81 19.74
N LEU A 741 10.03 26.33 19.14
CA LEU A 741 9.91 25.00 18.51
C LEU A 741 10.26 25.02 17.01
N ARG A 742 10.44 26.21 16.43
CA ARG A 742 10.86 26.34 15.05
C ARG A 742 12.23 25.71 14.87
N LEU A 743 12.32 24.77 13.96
CA LEU A 743 13.57 24.24 13.42
C LEU A 743 14.22 25.29 12.49
N ARG A 744 14.42 26.51 13.02
CA ARG A 744 15.03 27.60 12.26
C ARG A 744 16.48 27.26 11.93
N GLU A 745 16.81 27.38 10.65
CA GLU A 745 18.15 27.68 10.18
C GLU A 745 18.50 29.09 10.69
N SER A 746 19.23 29.22 11.77
CA SER A 746 19.84 30.47 12.27
C SER A 746 21.32 30.47 11.91
#